data_9958e308f8e82472365c873b0cbf02a4
#
_entry.id   9958e308f8e82472365c873b0cbf02a4
#
_cell.length_a   1.000
_cell.length_b   1.000
_cell.length_c   1.000
_cell.angle_alpha   90.00
_cell.angle_beta   90.00
_cell.angle_gamma   90.00
#
_symmetry.space_group_name_H-M   'P 1'
#
loop_
_entity.id
_entity.type
_entity.pdbx_description
1 polymer ?
#
loop_
_entity_poly.entity_id
_entity_poly.type
_entity_poly.pdbx_seq_one_letter_code
_entity_poly.pdbx_strand_id
1 'polypeptide(L)'
;MIRKKIKQWAAVLGCLCATVAMAQDTEFLYLSGTGLGNTVKWDFYCSGGMNSGKWRKIEVPSQWELQGFGEYTFGRFYLDKEAKPSDEIGLYKHKFKVPAEWQGKRISIVFEGVMTDTEVKMNGMSAGEMHQGGFYTFSYDITDKLNYGKNNELEVKVWKESANESVNAAERRADWWLFGGIYRPVYLKAVPETHIECIAVNATADGDLSAELHTQGLKQGYSVAVVLTPVGGTQSIGRQVIDLQTEDKQTIETRWQGIRTWDCENPNLYTLRLELLDPQKQVVHIHEERIGFRTVEFRPKDGIYVNGTKVLMKGVNRHSFHPEGGRTTNREISVKDALLIKEMNMNAVRSHYPPDRHFLDVCDSLGIFYLAEFTGWHGRYDDEAGENLLREMLANDVNHPCIFMWSNGNEGGWNKALDTRFADYDPQKRHVIHPWADFNGLDTHHYPAYQTGPARLANGYNVFMPTEFLHAQYDKGAGAGLEDYWNNYKSNPMFAGGFIWAFVDEAVMRADKGGILDSDGPNGPDGIVGPHREKEGSFYTIREVWAPIQFAPLHITPSFKGDFLVSNAYLFTNLDECSMKYRLYSAPSPMKGNECILMKEGLVRLPAIEPGETGRAHMDLPANFFQGDILELEAYDKNGHSICNWTWPVKFAKEYFATQRMSYGAADTRAVLKEAGDQVVLSANGITVTFNGEDGSLAEVNRNGQMIPLSNGPLPVGIKADFKDIRTRMEGNDALCVVRYTGAIDSIVWRMTADGLLGMDAVMLNRTNGGGYKGAFFDEKVNNLGLTFSFPEQEVKAMRWMGRGPYRVWKNRIKGTNYNIWEKAYNNTITGESFESLVYPEFKGYHGNLYWATLESDLVPFTIYSETDGLYFRVFTPEEPKRRRNGEDTMKEFPAGDLSFLYDIPAMRSFKTIPEHGSHSQPSTIRIKSGDDGLRMKLWFDFRSDLMR
;
A
#
# COMPACT_ATOMS: atom_id res chain seq x y z
N MET A 1 6.42 -36.20 43.14
CA MET A 1 6.10 -37.62 43.43
C MET A 1 4.93 -37.99 42.54
N ILE A 2 5.15 -38.63 41.50
CA ILE A 2 4.40 -39.66 40.71
C ILE A 2 5.10 -39.69 39.34
N ARG A 3 6.26 -40.31 39.32
CA ARG A 3 6.89 -40.99 38.19
C ARG A 3 6.91 -42.47 38.63
N LYS A 4 6.56 -43.35 37.73
CA LYS A 4 6.51 -44.85 37.77
C LYS A 4 5.11 -45.38 37.87
N LYS A 5 4.58 -45.78 36.69
CA LYS A 5 3.99 -47.08 36.40
C LYS A 5 3.32 -47.05 35.03
N ILE A 6 4.03 -47.35 33.96
CA ILE A 6 3.51 -48.03 32.75
C ILE A 6 4.78 -48.69 32.15
N LYS A 7 5.10 -49.84 32.63
CA LYS A 7 5.84 -50.87 31.95
C LYS A 7 5.20 -52.17 32.36
N GLN A 8 4.73 -52.91 31.39
CA GLN A 8 4.23 -54.26 31.34
C GLN A 8 2.80 -54.33 30.78
N TRP A 9 2.76 -54.42 29.46
CA TRP A 9 1.88 -55.31 28.68
C TRP A 9 2.46 -55.25 27.25
N ALA A 10 3.56 -55.99 27.05
CA ALA A 10 4.03 -56.39 25.76
C ALA A 10 4.15 -57.92 25.87
N ALA A 11 3.32 -58.55 25.13
CA ALA A 11 3.55 -59.86 24.48
C ALA A 11 2.20 -60.62 24.33
N VAL A 12 2.07 -61.10 23.13
CA VAL A 12 1.05 -62.02 22.58
C VAL A 12 -0.10 -61.35 21.86
N LEU A 13 0.14 -60.99 20.59
CA LEU A 13 -0.80 -61.27 19.51
C LEU A 13 0.02 -61.55 18.25
N GLY A 14 -0.16 -62.75 17.72
CA GLY A 14 0.61 -63.30 16.63
C GLY A 14 0.44 -62.60 15.30
N CYS A 15 1.39 -62.83 14.44
CA CYS A 15 1.44 -62.47 13.03
C CYS A 15 0.11 -62.73 12.30
N LEU A 16 -0.56 -61.67 12.01
CA LEU A 16 -1.33 -61.50 10.79
C LEU A 16 -0.61 -60.39 10.05
N CYS A 17 0.32 -60.76 9.15
CA CYS A 17 0.80 -59.87 8.10
C CYS A 17 -0.40 -59.62 7.14
N ALA A 18 -1.31 -58.74 7.55
CA ALA A 18 -2.01 -57.90 6.61
C ALA A 18 -0.98 -56.86 6.20
N THR A 19 -0.40 -56.98 5.04
CA THR A 19 0.18 -55.87 4.32
C THR A 19 -0.95 -54.88 4.10
N VAL A 20 -1.14 -53.98 5.04
CA VAL A 20 -1.86 -52.73 4.79
C VAL A 20 -1.02 -52.08 3.72
N ALA A 21 -1.49 -52.12 2.47
CA ALA A 21 -0.93 -51.30 1.41
C ALA A 21 -1.07 -49.87 1.92
N MET A 22 -0.01 -49.33 2.47
CA MET A 22 0.04 -47.90 2.86
C MET A 22 -0.22 -47.13 1.60
N ALA A 23 -1.24 -46.25 1.62
CA ALA A 23 -1.49 -45.29 0.55
C ALA A 23 -0.17 -44.58 0.26
N GLN A 24 0.26 -44.63 -1.00
CA GLN A 24 1.53 -44.02 -1.38
C GLN A 24 1.24 -42.54 -1.66
N ASP A 25 1.43 -41.75 -0.64
CA ASP A 25 1.34 -40.31 -0.76
C ASP A 25 2.47 -39.76 -1.65
N THR A 26 2.23 -38.54 -2.24
CA THR A 26 3.32 -37.78 -2.83
C THR A 26 4.31 -37.41 -1.74
N GLU A 27 5.59 -37.71 -1.92
CA GLU A 27 6.64 -37.36 -0.97
C GLU A 27 7.54 -36.26 -1.55
N PHE A 28 8.03 -35.40 -0.68
CA PHE A 28 8.90 -34.27 -1.05
C PHE A 28 10.21 -34.35 -0.29
N LEU A 29 11.33 -34.10 -0.99
CA LEU A 29 12.64 -33.90 -0.40
C LEU A 29 13.20 -32.56 -0.87
N TYR A 30 13.17 -31.57 0.00
CA TYR A 30 13.74 -30.24 -0.31
C TYR A 30 15.28 -30.34 -0.37
N LEU A 31 15.85 -29.87 -1.49
CA LEU A 31 17.29 -29.77 -1.71
C LEU A 31 17.80 -28.36 -1.37
N SER A 32 16.95 -27.38 -1.45
CA SER A 32 17.16 -26.01 -0.99
C SER A 32 16.34 -25.72 0.26
N GLY A 33 16.43 -24.49 0.77
CA GLY A 33 15.43 -23.95 1.69
C GLY A 33 14.11 -23.60 0.96
N THR A 34 13.19 -23.00 1.72
CA THR A 34 11.84 -22.65 1.24
C THR A 34 11.65 -21.16 0.96
N GLY A 35 12.69 -20.33 1.12
CA GLY A 35 12.64 -18.89 0.85
C GLY A 35 13.58 -18.08 1.74
N LEU A 36 13.41 -16.77 1.74
CA LEU A 36 14.23 -15.86 2.53
C LEU A 36 14.22 -16.23 4.02
N GLY A 37 15.41 -16.34 4.60
CA GLY A 37 15.61 -16.76 6.00
C GLY A 37 15.54 -18.27 6.23
N ASN A 38 15.20 -19.05 5.23
CA ASN A 38 15.24 -20.52 5.27
C ASN A 38 15.93 -21.01 4.00
N THR A 39 17.25 -21.24 4.09
CA THR A 39 18.14 -21.53 2.96
C THR A 39 19.06 -22.73 3.25
N VAL A 40 19.64 -23.30 2.19
CA VAL A 40 20.65 -24.38 2.27
C VAL A 40 21.89 -23.95 1.51
N LYS A 41 23.09 -24.20 2.09
CA LYS A 41 24.35 -23.85 1.45
C LYS A 41 24.74 -24.85 0.36
N TRP A 42 24.90 -24.34 -0.88
CA TRP A 42 25.42 -25.09 -2.02
C TRP A 42 26.81 -24.60 -2.39
N ASP A 43 27.57 -25.37 -3.15
CA ASP A 43 28.78 -24.90 -3.80
C ASP A 43 28.40 -24.05 -5.00
N PHE A 44 29.09 -22.90 -5.17
CA PHE A 44 28.76 -21.91 -6.18
C PHE A 44 30.01 -21.30 -6.80
N TYR A 45 29.96 -21.09 -8.12
CA TYR A 45 30.97 -20.38 -8.90
C TYR A 45 30.26 -19.32 -9.76
N CYS A 46 30.72 -18.08 -9.71
CA CYS A 46 30.24 -16.99 -10.56
C CYS A 46 31.32 -16.66 -11.60
N SER A 47 30.92 -16.48 -12.86
CA SER A 47 31.86 -16.22 -13.97
C SER A 47 32.39 -14.78 -14.01
N GLY A 48 31.65 -13.81 -13.47
CA GLY A 48 31.98 -12.38 -13.52
C GLY A 48 31.57 -11.64 -12.25
N GLY A 49 31.93 -10.35 -12.18
CA GLY A 49 31.57 -9.47 -11.09
C GLY A 49 32.17 -9.80 -9.73
N MET A 50 31.45 -9.42 -8.65
CA MET A 50 31.88 -9.68 -7.27
C MET A 50 32.18 -11.14 -7.03
N ASN A 51 33.26 -11.43 -6.28
CA ASN A 51 33.66 -12.76 -5.83
C ASN A 51 33.72 -13.84 -6.95
N SER A 52 33.85 -13.44 -8.20
CA SER A 52 33.92 -14.34 -9.37
C SER A 52 35.21 -15.16 -9.45
N GLY A 53 35.22 -16.18 -10.33
CA GLY A 53 36.40 -16.99 -10.68
C GLY A 53 36.82 -18.03 -9.64
N LYS A 54 36.03 -18.24 -8.57
CA LYS A 54 36.35 -19.19 -7.48
C LYS A 54 35.11 -19.88 -6.97
N TRP A 55 35.21 -21.17 -6.64
CA TRP A 55 34.17 -21.89 -5.92
C TRP A 55 34.03 -21.36 -4.49
N ARG A 56 32.81 -21.04 -4.10
CA ARG A 56 32.43 -20.60 -2.77
C ARG A 56 31.14 -21.27 -2.31
N LYS A 57 30.58 -20.89 -1.19
CA LYS A 57 29.24 -21.30 -0.76
C LYS A 57 28.27 -20.15 -1.00
N ILE A 58 27.06 -20.49 -1.43
CA ILE A 58 25.93 -19.60 -1.56
C ILE A 58 24.71 -20.18 -0.85
N GLU A 59 23.88 -19.35 -0.26
CA GLU A 59 22.58 -19.76 0.27
C GLU A 59 21.58 -19.96 -0.88
N VAL A 60 20.81 -21.05 -0.85
CA VAL A 60 19.77 -21.35 -1.87
C VAL A 60 18.45 -21.66 -1.16
N PRO A 61 17.32 -21.01 -1.53
CA PRO A 61 17.19 -20.07 -2.64
C PRO A 61 17.72 -18.68 -2.29
N SER A 62 18.29 -17.99 -3.29
CA SER A 62 18.69 -16.57 -3.21
C SER A 62 19.00 -15.98 -4.58
N GLN A 63 19.00 -14.66 -4.65
CA GLN A 63 19.58 -13.90 -5.75
C GLN A 63 21.08 -13.75 -5.45
N TRP A 64 21.94 -14.08 -6.40
CA TRP A 64 23.40 -14.13 -6.12
C TRP A 64 24.02 -12.76 -5.87
N GLU A 65 23.45 -11.67 -6.43
CA GLU A 65 23.93 -10.30 -6.20
C GLU A 65 23.82 -9.92 -4.73
N LEU A 66 22.70 -10.27 -4.09
CA LEU A 66 22.46 -10.01 -2.67
C LEU A 66 23.31 -10.88 -1.75
N GLN A 67 23.89 -11.96 -2.30
CA GLN A 67 24.90 -12.80 -1.63
C GLN A 67 26.35 -12.36 -1.92
N GLY A 68 26.52 -11.22 -2.60
CA GLY A 68 27.81 -10.62 -2.92
C GLY A 68 28.52 -11.24 -4.13
N PHE A 69 27.78 -11.75 -5.11
CA PHE A 69 28.33 -12.26 -6.36
C PHE A 69 27.77 -11.45 -7.54
N GLY A 70 28.45 -11.51 -8.70
CA GLY A 70 27.98 -10.86 -9.92
C GLY A 70 27.94 -9.34 -9.86
N GLU A 71 27.09 -8.73 -10.64
CA GLU A 71 26.92 -7.29 -10.75
C GLU A 71 25.44 -6.92 -10.71
N TYR A 72 25.11 -5.81 -10.02
CA TYR A 72 23.76 -5.27 -10.03
C TYR A 72 23.46 -4.54 -11.34
N THR A 73 22.29 -4.83 -11.92
CA THR A 73 21.78 -4.13 -13.09
C THR A 73 20.32 -3.77 -12.87
N PHE A 74 19.92 -2.53 -13.14
CA PHE A 74 18.51 -2.14 -13.21
C PHE A 74 18.00 -2.30 -14.63
N GLY A 75 16.80 -2.83 -14.82
CA GLY A 75 16.30 -3.27 -16.12
C GLY A 75 16.05 -2.18 -17.14
N ARG A 76 16.02 -0.89 -16.74
CA ARG A 76 15.95 0.24 -17.68
C ARG A 76 17.28 0.58 -18.40
N PHE A 77 18.32 -0.21 -18.20
CA PHE A 77 19.62 -0.02 -18.87
C PHE A 77 19.50 0.15 -20.41
N TYR A 78 18.53 -0.49 -21.04
CA TYR A 78 18.31 -0.42 -22.48
C TYR A 78 17.95 0.99 -22.99
N LEU A 79 17.59 1.91 -22.11
CA LEU A 79 17.39 3.33 -22.45
C LEU A 79 18.70 4.07 -22.65
N ASP A 80 19.81 3.51 -22.16
CA ASP A 80 21.17 4.01 -22.38
C ASP A 80 21.86 3.13 -23.43
N LYS A 81 22.15 3.70 -24.58
CA LYS A 81 22.75 2.96 -25.73
C LYS A 81 24.13 2.39 -25.44
N GLU A 82 24.84 2.93 -24.44
CA GLU A 82 26.19 2.49 -24.05
C GLU A 82 26.15 1.46 -22.90
N ALA A 83 25.05 1.39 -22.16
CA ALA A 83 24.90 0.45 -21.07
C ALA A 83 24.67 -0.98 -21.59
N LYS A 84 25.32 -1.92 -20.94
CA LYS A 84 25.11 -3.36 -21.17
C LYS A 84 24.63 -4.00 -19.87
N PRO A 85 23.71 -4.97 -19.93
CA PRO A 85 23.39 -5.76 -18.76
C PRO A 85 24.62 -6.61 -18.38
N SER A 86 24.70 -6.97 -17.12
CA SER A 86 25.62 -8.01 -16.67
C SER A 86 25.08 -9.38 -17.08
N ASP A 87 25.96 -10.23 -17.59
CA ASP A 87 25.61 -11.53 -18.20
C ASP A 87 26.34 -12.73 -17.54
N GLU A 88 26.55 -12.66 -16.24
CA GLU A 88 27.27 -13.70 -15.50
C GLU A 88 26.57 -15.04 -15.60
N ILE A 89 27.42 -16.10 -15.49
CA ILE A 89 26.98 -17.48 -15.40
C ILE A 89 27.25 -17.99 -13.97
N GLY A 90 26.23 -18.54 -13.34
CA GLY A 90 26.32 -19.22 -12.06
C GLY A 90 26.38 -20.75 -12.22
N LEU A 91 27.39 -21.39 -11.61
CA LEU A 91 27.48 -22.85 -11.54
C LEU A 91 27.21 -23.29 -10.10
N TYR A 92 26.22 -24.14 -9.91
CA TYR A 92 25.84 -24.69 -8.61
C TYR A 92 26.16 -26.18 -8.52
N LYS A 93 26.57 -26.64 -7.34
CA LYS A 93 26.72 -28.07 -7.02
C LYS A 93 26.12 -28.37 -5.65
N HIS A 94 25.36 -29.47 -5.57
CA HIS A 94 24.78 -29.91 -4.32
C HIS A 94 24.83 -31.44 -4.20
N LYS A 95 25.24 -31.96 -3.04
CA LYS A 95 25.29 -33.41 -2.72
C LYS A 95 24.20 -33.72 -1.70
N PHE A 96 23.41 -34.74 -2.01
CA PHE A 96 22.28 -35.13 -1.17
C PHE A 96 22.08 -36.66 -1.25
N LYS A 97 21.26 -37.19 -0.34
CA LYS A 97 20.84 -38.61 -0.35
C LYS A 97 19.39 -38.72 -0.75
N VAL A 98 19.08 -39.68 -1.61
CA VAL A 98 17.70 -40.09 -1.92
C VAL A 98 17.36 -41.31 -1.04
N PRO A 99 16.16 -41.33 -0.41
CA PRO A 99 15.70 -42.50 0.35
C PRO A 99 15.73 -43.80 -0.47
N ALA A 100 16.16 -44.90 0.12
CA ALA A 100 16.22 -46.18 -0.57
C ALA A 100 14.82 -46.70 -0.93
N GLU A 101 13.84 -46.38 -0.09
CA GLU A 101 12.42 -46.73 -0.26
C GLU A 101 11.74 -46.01 -1.44
N TRP A 102 12.37 -45.04 -2.03
CA TRP A 102 11.90 -44.37 -3.25
C TRP A 102 12.20 -45.16 -4.53
N GLN A 103 12.97 -46.26 -4.41
CA GLN A 103 13.23 -47.13 -5.54
C GLN A 103 11.90 -47.73 -6.05
N GLY A 104 11.60 -47.57 -7.33
CA GLY A 104 10.34 -48.00 -7.94
C GLY A 104 9.24 -46.91 -7.96
N LYS A 105 9.53 -45.71 -7.43
CA LYS A 105 8.70 -44.51 -7.64
C LYS A 105 9.20 -43.73 -8.85
N ARG A 106 8.34 -42.83 -9.35
CA ARG A 106 8.71 -41.78 -10.31
C ARG A 106 9.21 -40.57 -9.53
N ILE A 107 10.39 -40.09 -9.91
CA ILE A 107 11.03 -38.97 -9.20
C ILE A 107 11.28 -37.83 -10.17
N SER A 108 10.68 -36.67 -9.88
CA SER A 108 10.97 -35.43 -10.60
C SER A 108 11.76 -34.47 -9.72
N ILE A 109 12.73 -33.76 -10.30
CA ILE A 109 13.30 -32.57 -9.68
C ILE A 109 12.52 -31.36 -10.14
N VAL A 110 12.09 -30.54 -9.19
CA VAL A 110 11.24 -29.34 -9.42
C VAL A 110 12.01 -28.10 -9.02
N PHE A 111 11.99 -27.10 -9.88
CA PHE A 111 12.49 -25.73 -9.64
C PHE A 111 11.29 -24.78 -9.71
N GLU A 112 11.01 -24.05 -8.63
CA GLU A 112 9.89 -23.10 -8.62
C GLU A 112 10.22 -21.78 -9.31
N GLY A 113 11.52 -21.49 -9.54
CA GLY A 113 11.96 -20.31 -10.28
C GLY A 113 13.47 -20.14 -10.28
N VAL A 114 14.04 -19.89 -11.45
CA VAL A 114 15.48 -19.67 -11.67
C VAL A 114 15.66 -18.56 -12.71
N MET A 115 16.52 -17.61 -12.47
CA MET A 115 16.80 -16.49 -13.39
C MET A 115 18.15 -16.63 -14.04
N THR A 116 18.21 -16.92 -15.36
CA THR A 116 17.13 -17.08 -16.34
C THR A 116 17.21 -18.42 -17.01
N ASP A 117 18.17 -18.65 -17.95
CA ASP A 117 18.34 -19.95 -18.59
C ASP A 117 18.96 -20.97 -17.64
N THR A 118 18.47 -22.19 -17.66
CA THR A 118 18.84 -23.22 -16.67
C THR A 118 19.14 -24.57 -17.31
N GLU A 119 20.36 -25.05 -17.17
CA GLU A 119 20.79 -26.42 -17.52
C GLU A 119 20.98 -27.23 -16.26
N VAL A 120 20.38 -28.42 -16.20
CA VAL A 120 20.40 -29.30 -15.01
C VAL A 120 21.03 -30.65 -15.33
N LYS A 121 21.97 -31.10 -14.48
CA LYS A 121 22.58 -32.44 -14.55
C LYS A 121 22.42 -33.14 -13.21
N MET A 122 22.09 -34.43 -13.31
CA MET A 122 22.02 -35.35 -12.17
C MET A 122 23.05 -36.44 -12.33
N ASN A 123 24.02 -36.55 -11.42
CA ASN A 123 25.11 -37.50 -11.47
C ASN A 123 25.89 -37.45 -12.80
N GLY A 124 26.11 -36.26 -13.35
CA GLY A 124 26.79 -35.99 -14.61
C GLY A 124 25.96 -36.22 -15.87
N MET A 125 24.72 -36.71 -15.76
CA MET A 125 23.78 -36.90 -16.87
C MET A 125 22.86 -35.72 -16.99
N SER A 126 22.55 -35.24 -18.23
CA SER A 126 21.56 -34.19 -18.44
C SER A 126 20.18 -34.60 -17.90
N ALA A 127 19.52 -33.73 -17.16
CA ALA A 127 18.16 -33.94 -16.69
C ALA A 127 17.12 -33.84 -17.82
N GLY A 128 17.34 -32.87 -18.75
CA GLY A 128 16.48 -32.59 -19.89
C GLY A 128 17.06 -31.49 -20.74
N GLU A 129 16.22 -30.84 -21.56
CA GLU A 129 16.54 -29.66 -22.31
C GLU A 129 16.71 -28.44 -21.40
N MET A 130 17.44 -27.43 -21.86
CA MET A 130 17.64 -26.18 -21.14
C MET A 130 16.29 -25.45 -20.99
N HIS A 131 15.89 -25.11 -19.75
CA HIS A 131 14.73 -24.29 -19.49
C HIS A 131 15.08 -22.81 -19.70
N GLN A 132 14.17 -22.05 -20.29
CA GLN A 132 14.29 -20.62 -20.54
C GLN A 132 13.07 -19.88 -20.00
N GLY A 133 13.27 -18.95 -19.08
CA GLY A 133 12.22 -18.18 -18.42
C GLY A 133 12.40 -18.15 -16.90
N GLY A 134 12.38 -16.96 -16.31
CA GLY A 134 12.80 -16.75 -14.93
C GLY A 134 11.70 -16.93 -13.88
N PHE A 135 10.42 -16.84 -14.25
CA PHE A 135 9.32 -16.73 -13.30
C PHE A 135 8.47 -18.00 -13.15
N TYR A 136 8.81 -19.07 -13.85
CA TYR A 136 7.97 -20.24 -14.03
C TYR A 136 8.51 -21.46 -13.30
N THR A 137 7.58 -22.31 -12.85
CA THR A 137 7.91 -23.60 -12.25
C THR A 137 8.11 -24.65 -13.33
N PHE A 138 9.25 -25.33 -13.34
CA PHE A 138 9.57 -26.39 -14.28
C PHE A 138 10.13 -27.62 -13.58
N SER A 139 10.07 -28.78 -14.23
CA SER A 139 10.56 -30.03 -13.67
C SER A 139 11.14 -30.98 -14.70
N TYR A 140 11.99 -31.90 -14.24
CA TYR A 140 12.56 -32.99 -15.05
C TYR A 140 12.34 -34.32 -14.35
N ASP A 141 11.99 -35.38 -15.10
CA ASP A 141 12.03 -36.74 -14.64
C ASP A 141 13.48 -37.20 -14.53
N ILE A 142 13.91 -37.54 -13.34
CA ILE A 142 15.26 -37.99 -13.03
C ILE A 142 15.31 -39.40 -12.47
N THR A 143 14.21 -40.16 -12.56
CA THR A 143 14.02 -41.47 -11.96
C THR A 143 15.21 -42.40 -12.26
N ASP A 144 15.60 -42.51 -13.54
CA ASP A 144 16.67 -43.40 -14.00
C ASP A 144 18.09 -42.81 -13.78
N LYS A 145 18.19 -41.59 -13.28
CA LYS A 145 19.46 -40.90 -13.07
C LYS A 145 19.91 -40.91 -11.60
N LEU A 146 19.12 -41.49 -10.70
CA LEU A 146 19.35 -41.49 -9.25
C LEU A 146 20.03 -42.72 -8.72
N ASN A 147 20.86 -42.55 -7.70
CA ASN A 147 21.44 -43.60 -6.88
C ASN A 147 20.64 -43.72 -5.57
N TYR A 148 19.66 -44.62 -5.51
CA TYR A 148 18.80 -44.81 -4.36
C TYR A 148 19.57 -45.27 -3.12
N GLY A 149 19.31 -44.72 -1.95
CA GLY A 149 20.00 -45.01 -0.69
C GLY A 149 21.45 -44.53 -0.63
N LYS A 150 21.91 -43.81 -1.65
CA LYS A 150 23.30 -43.34 -1.79
C LYS A 150 23.36 -41.85 -2.05
N ASN A 151 24.58 -41.30 -2.08
CA ASN A 151 24.81 -39.92 -2.46
C ASN A 151 24.55 -39.70 -3.95
N ASN A 152 23.93 -38.59 -4.26
CA ASN A 152 23.73 -38.04 -5.60
C ASN A 152 24.36 -36.63 -5.68
N GLU A 153 24.72 -36.22 -6.87
CA GLU A 153 25.27 -34.91 -7.13
C GLU A 153 24.38 -34.20 -8.16
N LEU A 154 23.82 -33.03 -7.76
CA LEU A 154 23.11 -32.11 -8.62
C LEU A 154 24.09 -31.04 -9.09
N GLU A 155 24.13 -30.79 -10.39
CA GLU A 155 24.83 -29.68 -11.00
C GLU A 155 23.82 -28.82 -11.76
N VAL A 156 23.81 -27.49 -11.49
CA VAL A 156 22.93 -26.55 -12.17
C VAL A 156 23.77 -25.41 -12.74
N LYS A 157 23.57 -25.09 -14.01
CA LYS A 157 24.19 -23.94 -14.67
C LYS A 157 23.11 -22.95 -15.02
N VAL A 158 23.30 -21.70 -14.58
CA VAL A 158 22.33 -20.62 -14.73
C VAL A 158 22.99 -19.47 -15.46
N TRP A 159 22.35 -18.96 -16.50
CA TRP A 159 22.73 -17.74 -17.20
C TRP A 159 21.80 -16.61 -16.74
N LYS A 160 22.35 -15.45 -16.45
CA LYS A 160 21.58 -14.26 -16.06
C LYS A 160 20.78 -13.70 -17.24
N GLU A 161 21.39 -13.61 -18.41
CA GLU A 161 20.70 -13.27 -19.66
C GLU A 161 20.33 -14.56 -20.41
N SER A 162 19.17 -14.57 -21.08
CA SER A 162 18.74 -15.72 -21.86
C SER A 162 19.42 -15.77 -23.22
N ALA A 163 19.70 -16.98 -23.72
CA ALA A 163 20.09 -17.20 -25.10
C ALA A 163 18.93 -16.91 -26.09
N ASN A 164 17.69 -16.95 -25.61
CA ASN A 164 16.51 -16.55 -26.36
C ASN A 164 16.22 -15.05 -26.17
N GLU A 165 16.43 -14.25 -27.22
CA GLU A 165 16.24 -12.82 -27.17
C GLU A 165 14.79 -12.41 -26.85
N SER A 166 13.80 -13.25 -27.17
CA SER A 166 12.41 -12.98 -26.85
C SER A 166 12.13 -13.06 -25.33
N VAL A 167 12.84 -13.94 -24.61
CA VAL A 167 12.82 -14.03 -23.15
C VAL A 167 13.44 -12.77 -22.54
N ASN A 168 14.59 -12.31 -23.04
CA ASN A 168 15.20 -11.06 -22.59
C ASN A 168 14.25 -9.87 -22.82
N ALA A 169 13.60 -9.82 -23.99
CA ALA A 169 12.65 -8.76 -24.31
C ALA A 169 11.45 -8.74 -23.35
N ALA A 170 10.95 -9.90 -22.93
CA ALA A 170 9.80 -10.03 -22.06
C ALA A 170 10.12 -9.81 -20.57
N GLU A 171 11.30 -10.24 -20.10
CA GLU A 171 11.59 -10.35 -18.67
C GLU A 171 12.73 -9.45 -18.19
N ARG A 172 13.70 -9.10 -19.06
CA ARG A 172 14.96 -8.47 -18.67
C ARG A 172 15.04 -6.99 -19.02
N ARG A 173 14.17 -6.49 -19.90
CA ARG A 173 14.08 -5.08 -20.30
C ARG A 173 12.87 -4.42 -19.66
N ALA A 174 12.88 -4.33 -18.33
CA ALA A 174 11.73 -3.92 -17.55
C ALA A 174 12.11 -2.92 -16.44
N ASP A 175 11.15 -2.29 -15.81
CA ASP A 175 11.36 -1.28 -14.76
C ASP A 175 11.53 -1.95 -13.39
N TRP A 176 12.54 -2.81 -13.29
CA TRP A 176 12.90 -3.49 -12.05
C TRP A 176 14.36 -3.94 -12.03
N TRP A 177 14.85 -4.32 -10.84
CA TRP A 177 16.16 -4.92 -10.67
C TRP A 177 16.26 -6.27 -11.37
N LEU A 178 17.34 -6.47 -12.12
CA LEU A 178 17.68 -7.73 -12.80
C LEU A 178 18.64 -8.54 -11.95
N PHE A 179 18.19 -9.71 -11.57
CA PHE A 179 18.96 -10.64 -10.76
C PHE A 179 19.25 -11.92 -11.52
N GLY A 180 20.21 -12.69 -10.98
CA GLY A 180 20.47 -14.06 -11.37
C GLY A 180 20.35 -15.02 -10.21
N GLY A 181 20.18 -16.31 -10.50
CA GLY A 181 20.25 -17.36 -9.52
C GLY A 181 18.99 -18.18 -9.31
N ILE A 182 19.14 -19.22 -8.47
CA ILE A 182 18.04 -20.08 -8.02
C ILE A 182 17.35 -19.37 -6.85
N TYR A 183 16.27 -18.65 -7.13
CA TYR A 183 15.66 -17.71 -6.16
C TYR A 183 14.38 -18.23 -5.51
N ARG A 184 13.84 -19.36 -6.00
CA ARG A 184 12.71 -20.09 -5.41
C ARG A 184 13.12 -21.51 -5.04
N PRO A 185 12.31 -22.27 -4.29
CA PRO A 185 12.64 -23.60 -3.81
C PRO A 185 13.01 -24.60 -4.90
N VAL A 186 13.89 -25.55 -4.54
CA VAL A 186 14.23 -26.74 -5.33
C VAL A 186 14.00 -27.99 -4.50
N TYR A 187 13.25 -28.94 -5.04
CA TYR A 187 12.94 -30.18 -4.34
C TYR A 187 12.75 -31.37 -5.29
N LEU A 188 12.84 -32.57 -4.74
CA LEU A 188 12.43 -33.80 -5.39
C LEU A 188 10.97 -34.08 -5.02
N LYS A 189 10.16 -34.45 -6.02
CA LYS A 189 8.79 -34.95 -5.88
C LYS A 189 8.80 -36.43 -6.24
N ALA A 190 8.41 -37.32 -5.31
CA ALA A 190 8.33 -38.75 -5.50
C ALA A 190 6.88 -39.20 -5.49
N VAL A 191 6.44 -39.86 -6.56
CA VAL A 191 5.08 -40.38 -6.72
C VAL A 191 5.12 -41.88 -7.08
N PRO A 192 4.06 -42.66 -6.82
CA PRO A 192 3.96 -44.02 -7.29
C PRO A 192 4.04 -44.11 -8.82
N GLU A 193 4.33 -45.32 -9.37
CA GLU A 193 4.34 -45.52 -10.82
C GLU A 193 2.98 -45.21 -11.45
N THR A 194 1.89 -45.59 -10.77
CA THR A 194 0.54 -45.22 -11.16
C THR A 194 0.04 -44.10 -10.25
N HIS A 195 -0.17 -42.91 -10.79
CA HIS A 195 -0.49 -41.73 -10.03
C HIS A 195 -1.31 -40.67 -10.80
N ILE A 196 -1.88 -39.71 -10.05
CA ILE A 196 -2.43 -38.46 -10.57
C ILE A 196 -1.25 -37.49 -10.62
N GLU A 197 -0.91 -37.00 -11.80
CA GLU A 197 0.20 -36.09 -12.00
C GLU A 197 -0.17 -34.65 -11.62
N CYS A 198 -1.27 -34.14 -12.17
CA CYS A 198 -1.86 -32.83 -11.84
C CYS A 198 -3.37 -32.84 -12.14
N ILE A 199 -4.04 -31.78 -11.68
CA ILE A 199 -5.47 -31.56 -11.93
C ILE A 199 -5.72 -30.09 -12.28
N ALA A 200 -6.77 -29.85 -13.08
CA ALA A 200 -7.31 -28.51 -13.31
C ALA A 200 -8.81 -28.51 -12.96
N VAL A 201 -9.21 -27.65 -12.03
CA VAL A 201 -10.53 -27.70 -11.41
C VAL A 201 -11.38 -26.49 -11.82
N ASN A 202 -12.66 -26.78 -12.13
CA ASN A 202 -13.72 -25.80 -12.19
C ASN A 202 -14.79 -26.12 -11.13
N ALA A 203 -14.86 -25.31 -10.08
CA ALA A 203 -15.83 -25.46 -8.98
C ALA A 203 -16.74 -24.23 -8.92
N THR A 204 -18.00 -24.40 -9.31
CA THR A 204 -18.97 -23.31 -9.47
C THR A 204 -19.77 -23.02 -8.20
N ALA A 205 -20.37 -21.85 -8.11
CA ALA A 205 -21.10 -21.40 -6.92
C ALA A 205 -22.33 -22.25 -6.57
N ASP A 206 -22.89 -22.99 -7.51
CA ASP A 206 -24.04 -23.88 -7.30
C ASP A 206 -23.65 -25.32 -6.90
N GLY A 207 -22.33 -25.54 -6.68
CA GLY A 207 -21.77 -26.78 -6.15
C GLY A 207 -21.40 -27.82 -7.20
N ASP A 208 -21.45 -27.49 -8.48
CA ASP A 208 -20.88 -28.34 -9.52
C ASP A 208 -19.36 -28.23 -9.52
N LEU A 209 -18.70 -29.39 -9.63
CA LEU A 209 -17.25 -29.49 -9.70
C LEU A 209 -16.89 -30.42 -10.86
N SER A 210 -16.16 -29.87 -11.84
CA SER A 210 -15.48 -30.64 -12.86
C SER A 210 -13.96 -30.55 -12.64
N ALA A 211 -13.26 -31.66 -12.77
CA ALA A 211 -11.82 -31.70 -12.70
C ALA A 211 -11.23 -32.47 -13.88
N GLU A 212 -10.36 -31.82 -14.62
CA GLU A 212 -9.53 -32.45 -15.62
C GLU A 212 -8.37 -33.14 -14.90
N LEU A 213 -8.29 -34.46 -14.99
CA LEU A 213 -7.25 -35.27 -14.40
C LEU A 213 -6.20 -35.61 -15.45
N HIS A 214 -4.94 -35.38 -15.08
CA HIS A 214 -3.79 -35.94 -15.80
C HIS A 214 -3.23 -37.10 -14.97
N THR A 215 -3.16 -38.27 -15.56
CA THR A 215 -2.78 -39.51 -14.87
C THR A 215 -1.70 -40.25 -15.62
N GLN A 216 -0.92 -41.02 -14.90
CA GLN A 216 0.13 -41.87 -15.47
C GLN A 216 -0.05 -43.32 -15.01
N GLY A 217 0.20 -44.27 -15.91
CA GLY A 217 0.25 -45.71 -15.58
C GLY A 217 -1.11 -46.34 -15.27
N LEU A 218 -2.25 -45.70 -15.65
CA LEU A 218 -3.58 -46.29 -15.45
C LEU A 218 -3.78 -47.58 -16.22
N LYS A 219 -4.53 -48.51 -15.60
CA LYS A 219 -4.96 -49.76 -16.19
C LYS A 219 -6.48 -49.86 -16.08
N GLN A 220 -7.07 -50.82 -16.79
CA GLN A 220 -8.51 -51.06 -16.74
C GLN A 220 -9.00 -51.38 -15.32
N GLY A 221 -10.10 -50.78 -14.90
CA GLY A 221 -10.75 -51.00 -13.61
C GLY A 221 -10.32 -50.11 -12.48
N TYR A 222 -9.46 -49.10 -12.75
CA TYR A 222 -9.16 -48.03 -11.78
C TYR A 222 -10.35 -47.08 -11.59
N SER A 223 -10.43 -46.48 -10.43
CA SER A 223 -11.43 -45.47 -10.11
C SER A 223 -10.80 -44.38 -9.23
N VAL A 224 -11.43 -43.24 -9.12
CA VAL A 224 -11.05 -42.16 -8.20
C VAL A 224 -12.14 -41.91 -7.19
N ALA A 225 -11.80 -41.85 -5.90
CA ALA A 225 -12.71 -41.32 -4.89
C ALA A 225 -12.42 -39.85 -4.66
N VAL A 226 -13.44 -39.04 -4.81
CA VAL A 226 -13.43 -37.60 -4.63
C VAL A 226 -13.99 -37.32 -3.24
N VAL A 227 -13.17 -36.73 -2.37
CA VAL A 227 -13.53 -36.39 -1.00
C VAL A 227 -13.39 -34.88 -0.82
N LEU A 228 -14.42 -34.21 -0.33
CA LEU A 228 -14.44 -32.77 -0.11
C LEU A 228 -14.54 -32.45 1.38
N THR A 229 -13.58 -31.67 1.90
CA THR A 229 -13.53 -31.29 3.33
C THR A 229 -13.31 -29.78 3.43
N PRO A 230 -14.13 -29.03 4.24
CA PRO A 230 -13.85 -27.62 4.50
C PRO A 230 -12.47 -27.46 5.14
N VAL A 231 -11.69 -26.45 4.70
CA VAL A 231 -10.38 -26.15 5.31
C VAL A 231 -10.59 -25.77 6.79
N GLY A 232 -9.81 -26.43 7.68
CA GLY A 232 -9.96 -26.30 9.13
C GLY A 232 -11.08 -27.17 9.73
N GLY A 233 -11.88 -27.82 8.89
CA GLY A 233 -12.91 -28.79 9.33
C GLY A 233 -12.34 -30.19 9.51
N THR A 234 -12.99 -31.00 10.35
CA THR A 234 -12.60 -32.42 10.60
C THR A 234 -13.52 -33.41 9.88
N GLN A 235 -14.65 -32.95 9.37
CA GLN A 235 -15.62 -33.79 8.68
C GLN A 235 -15.69 -33.44 7.20
N SER A 236 -15.62 -34.46 6.34
CA SER A 236 -15.89 -34.30 4.93
C SER A 236 -17.38 -34.02 4.67
N ILE A 237 -17.67 -33.23 3.65
CA ILE A 237 -19.04 -33.04 3.15
C ILE A 237 -19.58 -34.33 2.54
N GLY A 238 -18.70 -35.10 1.91
CA GLY A 238 -19.05 -36.39 1.33
C GLY A 238 -17.90 -37.03 0.57
N ARG A 239 -18.18 -38.22 0.01
CA ARG A 239 -17.24 -39.01 -0.81
C ARG A 239 -18.01 -39.56 -1.99
N GLN A 240 -17.52 -39.32 -3.21
CA GLN A 240 -18.07 -39.84 -4.46
C GLN A 240 -17.00 -40.66 -5.17
N VAL A 241 -17.38 -41.78 -5.84
CA VAL A 241 -16.44 -42.65 -6.55
C VAL A 241 -16.80 -42.70 -8.02
N ILE A 242 -15.82 -42.47 -8.88
CA ILE A 242 -15.95 -42.41 -10.33
C ILE A 242 -14.99 -43.38 -10.96
N ASP A 243 -15.49 -44.22 -11.86
CA ASP A 243 -14.65 -45.17 -12.60
C ASP A 243 -13.87 -44.43 -13.70
N LEU A 244 -12.59 -44.74 -13.82
CA LEU A 244 -11.69 -44.08 -14.78
C LEU A 244 -11.51 -44.92 -16.05
N GLN A 245 -11.28 -44.20 -17.15
CA GLN A 245 -10.83 -44.83 -18.40
C GLN A 245 -9.30 -44.99 -18.36
N THR A 246 -8.74 -45.69 -19.34
CA THR A 246 -7.26 -45.88 -19.45
C THR A 246 -6.53 -44.72 -20.12
N GLU A 247 -7.23 -43.60 -20.32
CA GLU A 247 -6.68 -42.39 -20.94
C GLU A 247 -5.89 -41.59 -19.91
N ASP A 248 -4.75 -41.03 -20.34
CA ASP A 248 -3.89 -40.22 -19.47
C ASP A 248 -4.52 -38.85 -19.13
N LYS A 249 -5.48 -38.38 -19.93
CA LYS A 249 -6.24 -37.13 -19.69
C LYS A 249 -7.73 -37.43 -19.76
N GLN A 250 -8.46 -37.14 -18.69
CA GLN A 250 -9.91 -37.32 -18.63
C GLN A 250 -10.57 -36.34 -17.63
N THR A 251 -11.86 -36.05 -17.85
CA THR A 251 -12.62 -35.15 -16.97
C THR A 251 -13.54 -35.96 -16.07
N ILE A 252 -13.54 -35.65 -14.78
CA ILE A 252 -14.50 -36.17 -13.79
C ILE A 252 -15.46 -35.04 -13.40
N GLU A 253 -16.70 -35.39 -13.10
CA GLU A 253 -17.74 -34.47 -12.68
C GLU A 253 -18.38 -34.95 -11.38
N THR A 254 -18.59 -34.02 -10.46
CA THR A 254 -19.29 -34.25 -9.18
C THR A 254 -20.19 -33.07 -8.85
N ARG A 255 -21.20 -33.29 -8.01
CA ARG A 255 -22.06 -32.22 -7.50
C ARG A 255 -22.15 -32.32 -5.98
N TRP A 256 -21.99 -31.16 -5.31
CA TRP A 256 -21.93 -31.05 -3.88
C TRP A 256 -23.03 -30.12 -3.36
N GLN A 257 -23.69 -30.50 -2.31
CA GLN A 257 -24.70 -29.68 -1.62
C GLN A 257 -24.16 -29.17 -0.30
N GLY A 258 -24.66 -27.98 0.13
CA GLY A 258 -24.27 -27.37 1.40
C GLY A 258 -22.87 -26.77 1.40
N ILE A 259 -22.31 -26.51 0.22
CA ILE A 259 -21.08 -25.76 0.10
C ILE A 259 -21.30 -24.27 0.42
N ARG A 260 -20.26 -23.62 0.89
CA ARG A 260 -20.18 -22.16 1.02
C ARG A 260 -19.28 -21.65 -0.10
N THR A 261 -19.73 -20.60 -0.77
CA THR A 261 -18.99 -19.99 -1.87
C THR A 261 -17.77 -19.23 -1.36
N TRP A 262 -16.77 -19.11 -2.20
CA TRP A 262 -15.61 -18.24 -2.01
C TRP A 262 -15.89 -16.87 -2.64
N ASP A 263 -15.64 -15.80 -1.90
CA ASP A 263 -15.56 -14.42 -2.38
C ASP A 263 -14.55 -13.63 -1.55
N CYS A 264 -14.36 -12.33 -1.88
CA CYS A 264 -13.34 -11.50 -1.21
C CYS A 264 -13.68 -11.12 0.24
N GLU A 265 -14.90 -11.34 0.70
CA GLU A 265 -15.36 -11.07 2.05
C GLU A 265 -15.68 -12.36 2.84
N ASN A 266 -15.86 -13.50 2.11
CA ASN A 266 -16.13 -14.83 2.63
C ASN A 266 -15.27 -15.88 1.92
N PRO A 267 -13.95 -15.95 2.22
CA PRO A 267 -13.02 -16.82 1.50
C PRO A 267 -13.12 -18.28 1.97
N ASN A 268 -14.26 -18.92 1.73
CA ASN A 268 -14.48 -20.31 2.11
C ASN A 268 -13.72 -21.25 1.20
N LEU A 269 -12.85 -22.06 1.77
CA LEU A 269 -11.97 -22.99 1.07
C LEU A 269 -12.25 -24.44 1.46
N TYR A 270 -11.93 -25.35 0.55
CA TYR A 270 -12.05 -26.79 0.73
C TYR A 270 -10.76 -27.50 0.32
N THR A 271 -10.44 -28.59 1.01
CA THR A 271 -9.49 -29.57 0.55
C THR A 271 -10.23 -30.58 -0.32
N LEU A 272 -9.89 -30.61 -1.60
CA LEU A 272 -10.29 -31.62 -2.56
C LEU A 272 -9.25 -32.73 -2.51
N ARG A 273 -9.60 -33.88 -1.97
CA ARG A 273 -8.78 -35.06 -1.89
C ARG A 273 -9.23 -36.12 -2.90
N LEU A 274 -8.35 -36.49 -3.79
CA LEU A 274 -8.54 -37.50 -4.81
C LEU A 274 -7.75 -38.76 -4.40
N GLU A 275 -8.47 -39.84 -4.15
CA GLU A 275 -7.86 -41.13 -3.85
C GLU A 275 -7.96 -42.04 -5.09
N LEU A 276 -6.83 -42.28 -5.75
CA LEU A 276 -6.76 -43.21 -6.86
C LEU A 276 -6.85 -44.62 -6.35
N LEU A 277 -7.84 -45.37 -6.82
CA LEU A 277 -8.18 -46.71 -6.38
C LEU A 277 -7.84 -47.71 -7.49
N ASP A 278 -7.15 -48.79 -7.13
CA ASP A 278 -6.94 -49.92 -8.01
C ASP A 278 -8.23 -50.75 -8.23
N PRO A 279 -8.22 -51.80 -9.09
CA PRO A 279 -9.37 -52.68 -9.27
C PRO A 279 -9.85 -53.41 -8.02
N GLN A 280 -8.98 -53.56 -7.00
CA GLN A 280 -9.30 -54.13 -5.70
C GLN A 280 -9.79 -53.07 -4.69
N LYS A 281 -9.99 -51.83 -5.14
CA LYS A 281 -10.41 -50.65 -4.36
C LYS A 281 -9.42 -50.30 -3.24
N GLN A 282 -8.13 -50.62 -3.42
CA GLN A 282 -7.06 -50.16 -2.56
C GLN A 282 -6.59 -48.79 -3.06
N VAL A 283 -6.30 -47.88 -2.14
CA VAL A 283 -5.74 -46.54 -2.47
C VAL A 283 -4.28 -46.74 -2.89
N VAL A 284 -3.94 -46.36 -4.12
CA VAL A 284 -2.58 -46.43 -4.69
C VAL A 284 -1.89 -45.08 -4.76
N HIS A 285 -2.66 -43.98 -4.83
CA HIS A 285 -2.13 -42.61 -4.78
C HIS A 285 -3.17 -41.68 -4.19
N ILE A 286 -2.70 -40.65 -3.50
CA ILE A 286 -3.51 -39.55 -2.99
C ILE A 286 -2.97 -38.23 -3.57
N HIS A 287 -3.90 -37.47 -4.13
CA HIS A 287 -3.63 -36.10 -4.55
C HIS A 287 -4.57 -35.14 -3.81
N GLU A 288 -4.02 -34.08 -3.20
CA GLU A 288 -4.81 -33.08 -2.50
C GLU A 288 -4.61 -31.72 -3.15
N GLU A 289 -5.72 -30.97 -3.34
CA GLU A 289 -5.72 -29.62 -3.85
C GLU A 289 -6.64 -28.74 -3.01
N ARG A 290 -6.27 -27.49 -2.83
CA ARG A 290 -7.10 -26.50 -2.12
C ARG A 290 -7.91 -25.70 -3.12
N ILE A 291 -9.23 -25.72 -3.00
CA ILE A 291 -10.17 -25.09 -3.95
C ILE A 291 -11.17 -24.20 -3.24
N GLY A 292 -11.81 -23.31 -4.01
CA GLY A 292 -12.98 -22.54 -3.58
C GLY A 292 -14.07 -22.61 -4.63
N PHE A 293 -15.32 -22.78 -4.18
CA PHE A 293 -16.49 -22.78 -5.08
C PHE A 293 -16.89 -21.34 -5.39
N ARG A 294 -16.79 -20.96 -6.66
CA ARG A 294 -17.21 -19.64 -7.14
C ARG A 294 -17.51 -19.65 -8.62
N THR A 295 -18.32 -18.71 -9.04
CA THR A 295 -18.57 -18.41 -10.45
C THR A 295 -18.11 -17.00 -10.75
N VAL A 296 -17.17 -16.84 -11.70
CA VAL A 296 -16.72 -15.55 -12.21
C VAL A 296 -17.27 -15.36 -13.61
N GLU A 297 -17.93 -14.24 -13.84
CA GLU A 297 -18.51 -13.90 -15.13
C GLU A 297 -18.03 -12.53 -15.58
N PHE A 298 -17.55 -12.45 -16.81
CA PHE A 298 -17.40 -11.20 -17.52
C PHE A 298 -18.65 -10.98 -18.37
N ARG A 299 -19.39 -9.91 -18.10
CA ARG A 299 -20.57 -9.51 -18.87
C ARG A 299 -20.23 -8.31 -19.74
N PRO A 300 -20.13 -8.49 -21.07
CA PRO A 300 -19.81 -7.41 -21.99
C PRO A 300 -20.79 -6.23 -21.86
N LYS A 301 -20.27 -5.00 -21.89
CA LYS A 301 -21.03 -3.75 -21.71
C LYS A 301 -21.72 -3.60 -20.36
N ASP A 302 -21.27 -4.33 -19.36
CA ASP A 302 -21.83 -4.29 -18.02
C ASP A 302 -20.73 -4.31 -16.96
N GLY A 303 -20.05 -5.44 -16.73
CA GLY A 303 -19.03 -5.52 -15.69
C GLY A 303 -18.52 -6.93 -15.40
N ILE A 304 -17.85 -7.05 -14.26
CA ILE A 304 -17.33 -8.30 -13.71
C ILE A 304 -18.24 -8.74 -12.57
N TYR A 305 -18.61 -10.01 -12.55
CA TYR A 305 -19.50 -10.58 -11.54
C TYR A 305 -18.82 -11.77 -10.84
N VAL A 306 -19.01 -11.88 -9.55
CA VAL A 306 -18.60 -13.03 -8.74
C VAL A 306 -19.82 -13.50 -7.96
N ASN A 307 -20.17 -14.78 -8.12
CA ASN A 307 -21.36 -15.39 -7.51
C ASN A 307 -22.66 -14.59 -7.75
N GLY A 308 -22.80 -14.01 -8.95
CA GLY A 308 -23.95 -13.20 -9.34
C GLY A 308 -23.91 -11.73 -8.86
N THR A 309 -22.95 -11.34 -8.02
CA THR A 309 -22.76 -9.98 -7.52
C THR A 309 -21.76 -9.23 -8.40
N LYS A 310 -22.13 -8.01 -8.84
CA LYS A 310 -21.22 -7.12 -9.56
C LYS A 310 -20.14 -6.63 -8.62
N VAL A 311 -18.86 -6.80 -9.01
CA VAL A 311 -17.72 -6.46 -8.15
C VAL A 311 -16.93 -5.27 -8.70
N LEU A 312 -16.32 -4.52 -7.78
CA LEU A 312 -15.37 -3.44 -8.09
C LEU A 312 -14.01 -3.81 -7.51
N MET A 313 -12.99 -3.83 -8.35
CA MET A 313 -11.62 -4.09 -7.94
C MET A 313 -11.01 -2.85 -7.30
N LYS A 314 -10.80 -2.88 -5.99
CA LYS A 314 -10.00 -1.92 -5.23
C LYS A 314 -8.58 -2.49 -5.17
N GLY A 315 -7.84 -2.35 -6.25
CA GLY A 315 -6.63 -3.12 -6.51
C GLY A 315 -5.33 -2.35 -6.36
N VAL A 316 -4.25 -3.11 -6.25
CA VAL A 316 -2.88 -2.60 -6.26
C VAL A 316 -1.97 -3.52 -7.08
N ASN A 317 -1.00 -2.93 -7.79
CA ASN A 317 0.07 -3.68 -8.44
C ASN A 317 1.13 -4.05 -7.40
N ARG A 318 1.61 -5.29 -7.42
CA ARG A 318 2.60 -5.80 -6.47
C ARG A 318 3.71 -6.55 -7.17
N HIS A 319 4.95 -6.14 -6.92
CA HIS A 319 6.12 -6.94 -7.22
C HIS A 319 6.46 -7.88 -6.05
N SER A 320 6.90 -9.12 -6.38
CA SER A 320 7.51 -10.03 -5.39
C SER A 320 8.90 -9.53 -5.09
N PHE A 321 9.06 -8.78 -3.98
CA PHE A 321 10.28 -8.04 -3.70
C PHE A 321 10.52 -7.81 -2.21
N HIS A 322 11.81 -7.91 -1.81
CA HIS A 322 12.27 -7.59 -0.45
C HIS A 322 13.70 -7.05 -0.49
N PRO A 323 14.08 -6.05 0.32
CA PRO A 323 15.41 -5.43 0.25
C PRO A 323 16.58 -6.41 0.39
N GLU A 324 16.47 -7.38 1.31
CA GLU A 324 17.52 -8.36 1.59
C GLU A 324 17.45 -9.61 0.71
N GLY A 325 16.30 -9.87 0.10
CA GLY A 325 16.07 -11.09 -0.69
C GLY A 325 15.94 -10.85 -2.19
N GLY A 326 15.78 -9.58 -2.62
CA GLY A 326 15.35 -9.29 -3.97
C GLY A 326 14.01 -9.96 -4.25
N ARG A 327 13.96 -10.85 -5.25
CA ARG A 327 12.75 -11.63 -5.56
C ARG A 327 12.58 -12.91 -4.74
N THR A 328 13.58 -13.27 -3.94
CA THR A 328 13.45 -14.36 -2.96
C THR A 328 12.65 -13.86 -1.77
N THR A 329 11.40 -14.31 -1.66
CA THR A 329 10.51 -13.99 -0.56
C THR A 329 10.23 -15.22 0.30
N ASN A 330 9.31 -15.12 1.24
CA ASN A 330 8.83 -16.23 2.05
C ASN A 330 7.34 -16.06 2.40
N ARG A 331 6.75 -17.07 3.04
CA ARG A 331 5.34 -17.04 3.41
C ARG A 331 5.00 -15.90 4.38
N GLU A 332 5.90 -15.54 5.31
CA GLU A 332 5.68 -14.49 6.29
C GLU A 332 5.58 -13.12 5.60
N ILE A 333 6.44 -12.85 4.61
CA ILE A 333 6.36 -11.63 3.78
C ILE A 333 5.04 -11.61 3.02
N SER A 334 4.62 -12.72 2.41
CA SER A 334 3.35 -12.79 1.70
C SER A 334 2.15 -12.54 2.60
N VAL A 335 2.14 -13.08 3.81
CA VAL A 335 1.08 -12.81 4.80
C VAL A 335 1.09 -11.34 5.20
N LYS A 336 2.27 -10.77 5.50
CA LYS A 336 2.40 -9.34 5.85
C LYS A 336 1.88 -8.44 4.74
N ASP A 337 2.27 -8.69 3.50
CA ASP A 337 1.84 -7.92 2.34
C ASP A 337 0.31 -7.99 2.16
N ALA A 338 -0.25 -9.19 2.19
CA ALA A 338 -1.69 -9.40 2.03
C ALA A 338 -2.51 -8.76 3.16
N LEU A 339 -2.02 -8.83 4.40
CA LEU A 339 -2.68 -8.17 5.54
C LEU A 339 -2.64 -6.64 5.42
N LEU A 340 -1.53 -6.05 4.96
CA LEU A 340 -1.44 -4.62 4.69
C LEU A 340 -2.39 -4.19 3.56
N ILE A 341 -2.49 -5.00 2.51
CA ILE A 341 -3.44 -4.78 1.41
C ILE A 341 -4.89 -4.81 1.93
N LYS A 342 -5.25 -5.80 2.74
CA LYS A 342 -6.57 -5.86 3.39
C LYS A 342 -6.80 -4.69 4.36
N GLU A 343 -5.78 -4.26 5.12
CA GLU A 343 -5.87 -3.11 6.03
C GLU A 343 -6.16 -1.79 5.29
N MET A 344 -5.69 -1.67 4.03
CA MET A 344 -6.06 -0.55 3.15
C MET A 344 -7.48 -0.67 2.55
N ASN A 345 -8.28 -1.66 2.98
CA ASN A 345 -9.60 -1.97 2.41
C ASN A 345 -9.57 -2.32 0.92
N MET A 346 -8.43 -2.82 0.45
CA MET A 346 -8.27 -3.36 -0.89
C MET A 346 -8.79 -4.79 -0.97
N ASN A 347 -9.23 -5.19 -2.16
CA ASN A 347 -9.74 -6.53 -2.42
C ASN A 347 -9.08 -7.22 -3.62
N ALA A 348 -8.13 -6.57 -4.29
CA ALA A 348 -7.51 -7.11 -5.50
C ALA A 348 -6.02 -6.79 -5.61
N VAL A 349 -5.28 -7.69 -6.27
CA VAL A 349 -3.85 -7.53 -6.59
C VAL A 349 -3.61 -7.92 -8.04
N ARG A 350 -2.69 -7.22 -8.70
CA ARG A 350 -2.08 -7.59 -9.99
C ARG A 350 -0.56 -7.68 -9.83
N SER A 351 0.07 -8.57 -10.56
CA SER A 351 1.53 -8.59 -10.74
C SER A 351 1.90 -8.67 -12.22
N HIS A 352 3.17 -8.42 -12.57
CA HIS A 352 3.68 -8.45 -13.95
C HIS A 352 4.25 -9.81 -14.36
N TYR A 353 4.16 -10.79 -13.49
CA TYR A 353 4.71 -12.14 -13.66
C TYR A 353 4.08 -13.08 -12.62
N PRO A 354 4.13 -14.41 -12.83
CA PRO A 354 3.65 -15.38 -11.84
C PRO A 354 4.33 -15.18 -10.48
N PRO A 355 3.56 -14.99 -9.39
CA PRO A 355 4.10 -14.76 -8.06
C PRO A 355 4.62 -16.04 -7.43
N ASP A 356 5.17 -15.94 -6.23
CA ASP A 356 5.42 -17.11 -5.40
C ASP A 356 4.11 -17.81 -5.06
N ARG A 357 4.06 -19.15 -5.12
CA ARG A 357 2.86 -19.95 -4.83
C ARG A 357 2.25 -19.62 -3.48
N HIS A 358 3.08 -19.42 -2.45
CA HIS A 358 2.59 -19.06 -1.11
C HIS A 358 1.86 -17.71 -1.08
N PHE A 359 2.06 -16.80 -2.05
CA PHE A 359 1.29 -15.55 -2.12
C PHE A 359 -0.13 -15.80 -2.65
N LEU A 360 -0.30 -16.64 -3.67
CA LEU A 360 -1.62 -17.06 -4.13
C LEU A 360 -2.39 -17.82 -3.04
N ASP A 361 -1.71 -18.71 -2.31
CA ASP A 361 -2.27 -19.40 -1.15
C ASP A 361 -2.82 -18.45 -0.07
N VAL A 362 -2.12 -17.34 0.15
CA VAL A 362 -2.54 -16.30 1.10
C VAL A 362 -3.70 -15.49 0.54
N CYS A 363 -3.68 -15.14 -0.75
CA CYS A 363 -4.79 -14.45 -1.42
C CYS A 363 -6.08 -15.29 -1.37
N ASP A 364 -6.00 -16.60 -1.63
CA ASP A 364 -7.13 -17.52 -1.46
C ASP A 364 -7.70 -17.48 -0.05
N SER A 365 -6.81 -17.50 0.96
CA SER A 365 -7.20 -17.58 2.38
C SER A 365 -7.78 -16.29 2.93
N LEU A 366 -7.34 -15.14 2.42
CA LEU A 366 -7.76 -13.81 2.90
C LEU A 366 -8.84 -13.16 2.02
N GLY A 367 -9.23 -13.79 0.92
CA GLY A 367 -10.21 -13.23 -0.01
C GLY A 367 -9.64 -11.99 -0.73
N ILE A 368 -8.57 -12.19 -1.50
CA ILE A 368 -8.00 -11.15 -2.36
C ILE A 368 -8.08 -11.64 -3.80
N PHE A 369 -8.83 -10.95 -4.64
CA PHE A 369 -8.84 -11.23 -6.08
C PHE A 369 -7.46 -11.05 -6.69
N TYR A 370 -7.10 -11.91 -7.60
CA TYR A 370 -5.79 -11.87 -8.23
C TYR A 370 -5.90 -11.82 -9.76
N LEU A 371 -5.34 -10.78 -10.36
CA LEU A 371 -5.15 -10.67 -11.80
C LEU A 371 -3.78 -11.24 -12.14
N ALA A 372 -3.76 -12.49 -12.61
CA ALA A 372 -2.52 -13.20 -12.88
C ALA A 372 -2.00 -12.87 -14.27
N GLU A 373 -0.75 -12.42 -14.36
CA GLU A 373 -0.16 -11.96 -15.60
C GLU A 373 0.92 -12.92 -16.12
N PHE A 374 0.77 -13.28 -17.39
CA PHE A 374 1.82 -13.90 -18.18
C PHE A 374 2.83 -12.82 -18.58
N THR A 375 4.10 -13.06 -18.26
CA THR A 375 5.13 -12.01 -18.32
C THR A 375 5.33 -11.48 -19.73
N GLY A 376 5.49 -10.17 -19.83
CA GLY A 376 5.83 -9.44 -21.05
C GLY A 376 5.72 -7.94 -20.77
N TRP A 377 6.81 -7.17 -20.90
CA TRP A 377 6.76 -5.73 -20.67
C TRP A 377 7.40 -4.98 -21.83
N HIS A 378 6.55 -4.36 -22.67
CA HIS A 378 6.86 -3.81 -23.99
C HIS A 378 7.35 -4.86 -24.99
N GLY A 379 8.16 -5.84 -24.58
CA GLY A 379 8.59 -7.02 -25.33
C GLY A 379 7.80 -8.26 -24.93
N ARG A 380 7.80 -9.27 -25.78
CA ARG A 380 7.04 -10.52 -25.62
C ARG A 380 7.88 -11.73 -25.95
N TYR A 381 7.52 -12.90 -25.43
CA TYR A 381 8.05 -14.19 -25.86
C TYR A 381 7.70 -14.47 -27.32
N ASP A 382 8.56 -15.25 -28.00
CA ASP A 382 8.16 -15.92 -29.25
C ASP A 382 7.07 -16.98 -28.97
N ASP A 383 6.51 -17.54 -30.03
CA ASP A 383 5.36 -18.44 -29.89
C ASP A 383 5.73 -19.77 -29.21
N GLU A 384 6.95 -20.30 -29.43
CA GLU A 384 7.40 -21.58 -28.89
C GLU A 384 7.74 -21.46 -27.39
N ALA A 385 8.59 -20.52 -27.01
CA ALA A 385 8.90 -20.23 -25.62
C ALA A 385 7.64 -19.82 -24.85
N GLY A 386 6.81 -18.95 -25.45
CA GLY A 386 5.58 -18.48 -24.84
C GLY A 386 4.56 -19.57 -24.58
N GLU A 387 4.36 -20.53 -25.50
CA GLU A 387 3.45 -21.66 -25.29
C GLU A 387 3.90 -22.58 -24.14
N ASN A 388 5.20 -22.84 -24.06
CA ASN A 388 5.77 -23.66 -22.98
C ASN A 388 5.59 -23.00 -21.61
N LEU A 389 5.94 -21.71 -21.51
CA LEU A 389 5.84 -20.94 -20.26
C LEU A 389 4.39 -20.69 -19.83
N LEU A 390 3.47 -20.49 -20.81
CA LEU A 390 2.05 -20.37 -20.52
C LEU A 390 1.48 -21.66 -19.92
N ARG A 391 1.85 -22.80 -20.48
CA ARG A 391 1.45 -24.12 -19.94
C ARG A 391 1.97 -24.33 -18.53
N GLU A 392 3.23 -23.95 -18.25
CA GLU A 392 3.82 -24.04 -16.89
C GLU A 392 3.09 -23.15 -15.89
N MET A 393 2.81 -21.89 -16.25
CA MET A 393 2.04 -20.97 -15.42
C MET A 393 0.66 -21.53 -15.08
N LEU A 394 -0.10 -21.96 -16.09
CA LEU A 394 -1.46 -22.44 -15.89
C LEU A 394 -1.49 -23.76 -15.13
N ALA A 395 -0.56 -24.69 -15.37
CA ALA A 395 -0.47 -25.93 -14.62
C ALA A 395 -0.21 -25.68 -13.10
N ASN A 396 0.49 -24.60 -12.76
CA ASN A 396 0.78 -24.25 -11.37
C ASN A 396 -0.34 -23.45 -10.70
N ASP A 397 -1.01 -22.54 -11.43
CA ASP A 397 -1.84 -21.49 -10.85
C ASP A 397 -3.35 -21.69 -11.08
N VAL A 398 -3.78 -22.58 -11.98
CA VAL A 398 -5.17 -22.70 -12.46
C VAL A 398 -6.20 -22.97 -11.36
N ASN A 399 -5.80 -23.65 -10.27
CA ASN A 399 -6.72 -24.08 -9.22
C ASN A 399 -6.97 -23.02 -8.13
N HIS A 400 -6.23 -21.91 -8.14
CA HIS A 400 -6.42 -20.85 -7.15
C HIS A 400 -7.75 -20.10 -7.36
N PRO A 401 -8.67 -20.12 -6.38
CA PRO A 401 -9.95 -19.40 -6.51
C PRO A 401 -9.78 -17.88 -6.52
N CYS A 402 -8.69 -17.33 -6.02
CA CYS A 402 -8.41 -15.90 -6.06
C CYS A 402 -8.21 -15.36 -7.48
N ILE A 403 -7.70 -16.17 -8.41
CA ILE A 403 -7.48 -15.76 -9.80
C ILE A 403 -8.82 -15.59 -10.52
N PHE A 404 -9.17 -14.36 -10.88
CA PHE A 404 -10.44 -14.05 -11.52
C PHE A 404 -10.34 -13.85 -13.03
N MET A 405 -9.17 -13.44 -13.52
CA MET A 405 -8.87 -13.24 -14.96
C MET A 405 -7.39 -13.51 -15.21
N TRP A 406 -7.04 -13.72 -16.48
CA TRP A 406 -5.68 -13.81 -16.97
C TRP A 406 -5.28 -12.55 -17.73
N SER A 407 -4.03 -12.14 -17.58
CA SER A 407 -3.42 -11.04 -18.31
C SER A 407 -2.31 -11.57 -19.21
N ASN A 408 -2.33 -11.20 -20.49
CA ASN A 408 -1.30 -11.60 -21.45
C ASN A 408 -0.31 -10.44 -21.66
N GLY A 409 0.71 -10.36 -20.84
CA GLY A 409 1.75 -9.33 -20.90
C GLY A 409 1.31 -7.95 -20.44
N ASN A 410 2.23 -6.98 -20.50
CA ASN A 410 2.06 -5.59 -20.10
C ASN A 410 2.48 -4.64 -21.23
N GLU A 411 1.75 -3.50 -21.39
CA GLU A 411 2.14 -2.33 -22.19
C GLU A 411 2.68 -2.64 -23.61
N GLY A 412 2.03 -3.53 -24.33
CA GLY A 412 2.43 -3.95 -25.67
C GLY A 412 3.19 -5.27 -25.72
N GLY A 413 3.60 -5.82 -24.56
CA GLY A 413 4.27 -7.12 -24.45
C GLY A 413 3.36 -8.33 -24.64
N TRP A 414 2.24 -8.18 -25.38
CA TRP A 414 1.25 -9.23 -25.59
C TRP A 414 1.64 -10.15 -26.72
N ASN A 415 1.73 -11.45 -26.47
CA ASN A 415 1.78 -12.43 -27.55
C ASN A 415 0.37 -12.84 -27.95
N LYS A 416 -0.19 -12.17 -28.99
CA LYS A 416 -1.55 -12.38 -29.47
C LYS A 416 -1.83 -13.79 -29.99
N ALA A 417 -0.80 -14.54 -30.41
CA ALA A 417 -0.97 -15.94 -30.83
C ALA A 417 -1.38 -16.85 -29.66
N LEU A 418 -1.08 -16.42 -28.43
CA LEU A 418 -1.38 -17.18 -27.21
C LEU A 418 -2.73 -16.84 -26.59
N ASP A 419 -3.44 -15.80 -27.04
CA ASP A 419 -4.71 -15.36 -26.41
C ASP A 419 -5.74 -16.50 -26.28
N THR A 420 -5.85 -17.34 -27.30
CA THR A 420 -6.79 -18.47 -27.29
C THR A 420 -6.25 -19.70 -26.56
N ARG A 421 -4.92 -19.76 -26.36
CA ARG A 421 -4.25 -20.91 -25.75
C ARG A 421 -4.51 -21.01 -24.24
N PHE A 422 -4.80 -19.89 -23.58
CA PHE A 422 -5.19 -19.92 -22.15
C PHE A 422 -6.36 -20.87 -21.90
N ALA A 423 -7.36 -20.89 -22.80
CA ALA A 423 -8.54 -21.74 -22.65
C ALA A 423 -8.27 -23.25 -22.87
N ASP A 424 -7.10 -23.61 -23.41
CA ASP A 424 -6.72 -25.03 -23.57
C ASP A 424 -6.24 -25.66 -22.26
N TYR A 425 -5.77 -24.81 -21.32
CA TYR A 425 -5.22 -25.23 -20.03
C TYR A 425 -6.07 -24.79 -18.83
N ASP A 426 -7.07 -23.91 -19.06
CA ASP A 426 -7.99 -23.43 -18.02
C ASP A 426 -9.41 -23.92 -18.24
N PRO A 427 -9.89 -24.95 -17.53
CA PRO A 427 -11.25 -25.45 -17.68
C PRO A 427 -12.33 -24.44 -17.26
N GLN A 428 -11.97 -23.39 -16.48
CA GLN A 428 -12.86 -22.29 -16.13
C GLN A 428 -13.00 -21.28 -17.27
N LYS A 429 -12.11 -21.31 -18.27
CA LYS A 429 -12.06 -20.41 -19.43
C LYS A 429 -12.14 -18.94 -19.01
N ARG A 430 -11.36 -18.59 -17.98
CA ARG A 430 -11.31 -17.23 -17.45
C ARG A 430 -10.95 -16.24 -18.55
N HIS A 431 -11.48 -15.04 -18.43
CA HIS A 431 -11.31 -13.97 -19.42
C HIS A 431 -9.85 -13.52 -19.51
N VAL A 432 -9.35 -13.32 -20.74
CA VAL A 432 -7.98 -12.86 -21.01
C VAL A 432 -8.01 -11.39 -21.39
N ILE A 433 -7.12 -10.59 -20.78
CA ILE A 433 -6.99 -9.16 -21.03
C ILE A 433 -5.57 -8.79 -21.53
N HIS A 434 -5.48 -7.61 -22.14
CA HIS A 434 -4.21 -6.96 -22.49
C HIS A 434 -4.11 -5.64 -21.73
N PRO A 435 -3.27 -5.53 -20.69
CA PRO A 435 -3.04 -4.27 -19.99
C PRO A 435 -2.58 -3.15 -20.92
N TRP A 436 -3.17 -1.97 -20.73
CA TRP A 436 -2.99 -0.77 -21.55
C TRP A 436 -3.62 -0.89 -22.96
N ALA A 437 -4.70 -1.64 -23.08
CA ALA A 437 -5.38 -1.79 -24.35
C ALA A 437 -6.92 -1.84 -24.22
N ASP A 438 -7.59 -1.55 -25.33
CA ASP A 438 -8.97 -1.97 -25.60
C ASP A 438 -8.94 -3.37 -26.20
N PHE A 439 -9.23 -4.37 -25.42
CA PHE A 439 -9.20 -5.76 -25.88
C PHE A 439 -10.27 -6.60 -25.20
N ASN A 440 -10.90 -7.47 -25.95
CA ASN A 440 -11.85 -8.48 -25.49
C ASN A 440 -12.98 -7.90 -24.61
N GLY A 441 -13.46 -6.68 -24.92
CA GLY A 441 -14.54 -6.00 -24.22
C GLY A 441 -14.14 -5.25 -22.96
N LEU A 442 -12.84 -5.22 -22.61
CA LEU A 442 -12.29 -4.37 -21.54
C LEU A 442 -11.42 -3.25 -22.09
N ASP A 443 -11.52 -2.09 -21.44
CA ASP A 443 -10.58 -0.98 -21.53
C ASP A 443 -9.72 -0.97 -20.26
N THR A 444 -8.44 -1.28 -20.41
CA THR A 444 -7.47 -1.41 -19.33
C THR A 444 -6.44 -0.28 -19.35
N HIS A 445 -6.81 0.89 -19.85
CA HIS A 445 -5.91 2.03 -20.04
C HIS A 445 -5.04 2.33 -18.82
N HIS A 446 -3.73 2.51 -19.03
CA HIS A 446 -2.80 2.89 -17.97
C HIS A 446 -2.81 4.41 -17.76
N TYR A 447 -2.79 4.81 -16.51
CA TYR A 447 -2.75 6.21 -16.06
C TYR A 447 -3.75 7.11 -16.79
N PRO A 448 -5.05 6.73 -16.84
CA PRO A 448 -6.05 7.59 -17.43
C PRO A 448 -6.14 8.92 -16.67
N ALA A 449 -6.38 10.01 -17.39
CA ALA A 449 -6.68 11.30 -16.77
C ALA A 449 -8.04 11.25 -16.04
N TYR A 450 -8.27 12.18 -15.11
CA TYR A 450 -9.51 12.25 -14.35
C TYR A 450 -10.76 12.25 -15.24
N GLN A 451 -10.73 12.96 -16.37
CA GLN A 451 -11.85 13.06 -17.31
C GLN A 451 -12.14 11.78 -18.09
N THR A 452 -11.22 10.80 -18.07
CA THR A 452 -11.35 9.58 -18.90
C THR A 452 -12.57 8.76 -18.53
N GLY A 453 -12.90 8.61 -17.24
CA GLY A 453 -14.04 7.81 -16.79
C GLY A 453 -15.38 8.20 -17.47
N PRO A 454 -15.84 9.46 -17.34
CA PRO A 454 -17.04 9.91 -18.03
C PRO A 454 -16.95 9.90 -19.56
N ALA A 455 -15.77 10.23 -20.12
CA ALA A 455 -15.59 10.25 -21.57
C ALA A 455 -15.75 8.87 -22.21
N ARG A 456 -15.41 7.80 -21.53
CA ARG A 456 -15.60 6.42 -22.02
C ARG A 456 -17.07 6.08 -22.28
N LEU A 457 -18.01 6.62 -21.51
CA LEU A 457 -19.44 6.45 -21.77
C LEU A 457 -19.89 7.02 -23.12
N ALA A 458 -19.26 8.09 -23.57
CA ALA A 458 -19.58 8.72 -24.85
C ALA A 458 -18.89 8.03 -26.03
N ASN A 459 -17.73 7.41 -25.82
CA ASN A 459 -16.85 6.93 -26.89
C ASN A 459 -16.75 5.39 -26.98
N GLY A 460 -17.34 4.65 -26.06
CA GLY A 460 -17.23 3.20 -26.05
C GLY A 460 -18.16 2.53 -25.07
N TYR A 461 -18.27 1.22 -25.22
CA TYR A 461 -19.11 0.35 -24.40
C TYR A 461 -18.29 -0.77 -23.75
N ASN A 462 -16.98 -0.62 -23.67
CA ASN A 462 -16.12 -1.56 -22.97
C ASN A 462 -16.22 -1.37 -21.47
N VAL A 463 -16.10 -2.47 -20.74
CA VAL A 463 -15.92 -2.42 -19.27
C VAL A 463 -14.61 -1.71 -18.97
N PHE A 464 -14.65 -0.67 -18.15
CA PHE A 464 -13.51 0.15 -17.83
C PHE A 464 -12.84 -0.32 -16.53
N MET A 465 -11.61 -0.82 -16.64
CA MET A 465 -10.82 -1.30 -15.52
C MET A 465 -9.33 -0.95 -15.75
N PRO A 466 -8.88 0.28 -15.44
CA PRO A 466 -7.48 0.63 -15.59
C PRO A 466 -6.59 -0.30 -14.74
N THR A 467 -5.69 -1.02 -15.40
CA THR A 467 -4.76 -1.95 -14.75
C THR A 467 -3.59 -1.23 -14.07
N GLU A 468 -3.41 0.06 -14.37
CA GLU A 468 -2.58 0.98 -13.61
C GLU A 468 -3.23 2.37 -13.60
N PHE A 469 -3.39 2.96 -12.41
CA PHE A 469 -3.84 4.33 -12.28
C PHE A 469 -3.30 4.96 -11.00
N LEU A 470 -3.13 6.29 -10.98
CA LEU A 470 -2.38 7.01 -9.98
C LEU A 470 -0.96 6.44 -9.84
N HIS A 471 -0.08 7.11 -9.12
CA HIS A 471 1.30 6.63 -9.00
C HIS A 471 1.89 7.16 -7.70
N ALA A 472 2.51 6.31 -6.90
CA ALA A 472 3.05 6.70 -5.61
C ALA A 472 4.39 7.44 -5.67
N GLN A 473 4.93 7.64 -6.84
CA GLN A 473 6.28 8.13 -7.07
C GLN A 473 6.56 9.57 -6.61
N TYR A 474 5.54 10.45 -6.61
CA TYR A 474 5.70 11.85 -6.29
C TYR A 474 5.20 12.12 -4.86
N ASP A 475 6.11 12.10 -3.89
CA ASP A 475 5.77 12.24 -2.47
C ASP A 475 4.57 11.34 -2.06
N LYS A 476 4.56 10.11 -2.59
CA LYS A 476 3.49 9.14 -2.39
C LYS A 476 2.14 9.62 -2.90
N GLY A 477 2.13 10.02 -4.16
CA GLY A 477 0.95 10.51 -4.86
C GLY A 477 -0.17 9.49 -5.09
N ALA A 478 0.02 8.21 -4.73
CA ALA A 478 -0.99 7.16 -4.94
C ALA A 478 -2.33 7.45 -4.24
N GLY A 479 -2.30 8.03 -3.04
CA GLY A 479 -3.50 8.48 -2.34
C GLY A 479 -3.97 9.87 -2.76
N ALA A 480 -3.11 10.65 -3.41
CA ALA A 480 -3.43 12.00 -3.84
C ALA A 480 -4.40 11.99 -5.01
N GLY A 481 -5.56 12.59 -4.83
CA GLY A 481 -6.63 12.61 -5.83
C GLY A 481 -7.45 11.32 -5.93
N LEU A 482 -7.14 10.26 -5.19
CA LEU A 482 -7.86 8.97 -5.27
C LEU A 482 -9.36 9.14 -5.06
N GLU A 483 -9.79 9.98 -4.13
CA GLU A 483 -11.20 10.24 -3.88
C GLU A 483 -11.90 10.82 -5.12
N ASP A 484 -11.28 11.81 -5.77
CA ASP A 484 -11.80 12.42 -7.00
C ASP A 484 -11.91 11.38 -8.12
N TYR A 485 -10.82 10.65 -8.38
CA TYR A 485 -10.77 9.62 -9.42
C TYR A 485 -11.81 8.54 -9.19
N TRP A 486 -11.87 8.00 -7.98
CA TRP A 486 -12.77 6.91 -7.63
C TRP A 486 -14.23 7.29 -7.77
N ASN A 487 -14.61 8.47 -7.24
CA ASN A 487 -15.98 8.96 -7.34
C ASN A 487 -16.38 9.28 -8.78
N ASN A 488 -15.46 9.85 -9.57
CA ASN A 488 -15.70 10.14 -10.97
C ASN A 488 -15.83 8.87 -11.80
N TYR A 489 -14.95 7.90 -11.61
CA TYR A 489 -14.96 6.64 -12.36
C TYR A 489 -16.19 5.80 -12.03
N LYS A 490 -16.63 5.75 -10.77
CA LYS A 490 -17.87 5.11 -10.35
C LYS A 490 -19.12 5.71 -11.00
N SER A 491 -19.07 6.91 -11.54
CA SER A 491 -20.18 7.47 -12.32
C SER A 491 -20.39 6.74 -13.65
N ASN A 492 -19.40 6.01 -14.13
CA ASN A 492 -19.51 5.11 -15.26
C ASN A 492 -20.06 3.75 -14.79
N PRO A 493 -21.28 3.34 -15.23
CA PRO A 493 -21.88 2.07 -14.81
C PRO A 493 -21.09 0.84 -15.27
N MET A 494 -20.19 0.97 -16.25
CA MET A 494 -19.31 -0.09 -16.73
C MET A 494 -17.94 -0.09 -16.01
N PHE A 495 -17.74 0.75 -15.01
CA PHE A 495 -16.52 0.74 -14.23
C PHE A 495 -16.42 -0.52 -13.38
N ALA A 496 -15.33 -1.25 -13.50
CA ALA A 496 -15.08 -2.48 -12.76
C ALA A 496 -13.94 -2.35 -11.69
N GLY A 497 -13.59 -1.11 -11.34
CA GLY A 497 -12.48 -0.84 -10.44
C GLY A 497 -11.16 -0.64 -11.17
N GLY A 498 -10.03 -0.73 -10.47
CA GLY A 498 -8.72 -0.55 -11.04
C GLY A 498 -7.60 -0.85 -10.05
N PHE A 499 -6.33 -0.77 -10.51
CA PHE A 499 -5.16 -1.13 -9.73
C PHE A 499 -4.21 0.05 -9.61
N ILE A 500 -3.91 0.48 -8.38
CA ILE A 500 -2.96 1.56 -8.11
C ILE A 500 -1.53 1.07 -8.36
N TRP A 501 -0.67 1.91 -8.91
CA TRP A 501 0.77 1.69 -9.00
C TRP A 501 1.49 2.40 -7.85
N ALA A 502 2.25 1.78 -6.95
CA ALA A 502 2.35 0.35 -6.73
C ALA A 502 2.33 0.08 -5.21
N PHE A 503 2.46 -1.18 -4.77
CA PHE A 503 2.33 -1.53 -3.36
C PHE A 503 3.56 -1.15 -2.53
N VAL A 504 4.77 -1.56 -2.96
CA VAL A 504 6.00 -1.45 -2.17
C VAL A 504 7.11 -0.77 -2.97
N ASP A 505 7.90 0.06 -2.31
CA ASP A 505 9.12 0.64 -2.86
C ASP A 505 10.14 -0.46 -3.17
N GLU A 506 10.69 -0.46 -4.38
CA GLU A 506 11.68 -1.45 -4.83
C GLU A 506 13.11 -0.97 -4.57
N ALA A 507 13.61 -1.19 -3.37
CA ALA A 507 15.00 -0.93 -3.02
C ALA A 507 15.71 -2.21 -2.59
N VAL A 508 17.00 -2.32 -2.90
CA VAL A 508 17.85 -3.47 -2.55
C VAL A 508 18.95 -3.07 -1.60
N MET A 509 19.30 -3.98 -0.70
CA MET A 509 20.49 -3.86 0.12
C MET A 509 21.72 -4.17 -0.74
N ARG A 510 22.47 -3.14 -1.13
CA ARG A 510 23.63 -3.24 -2.03
C ARG A 510 24.84 -3.84 -1.34
N ALA A 511 25.13 -5.10 -1.62
CA ALA A 511 26.34 -5.78 -1.09
C ALA A 511 27.65 -5.14 -1.57
N ASP A 512 27.65 -4.56 -2.78
CA ASP A 512 28.81 -3.86 -3.39
C ASP A 512 29.00 -2.42 -2.88
N LYS A 513 28.00 -1.84 -2.22
CA LYS A 513 28.00 -0.47 -1.68
C LYS A 513 27.93 -0.42 -0.16
N GLY A 514 28.38 -1.49 0.53
CA GLY A 514 28.43 -1.50 1.98
C GLY A 514 27.08 -1.66 2.70
N GLY A 515 26.08 -2.18 2.01
CA GLY A 515 24.76 -2.48 2.57
C GLY A 515 23.81 -1.28 2.63
N ILE A 516 23.96 -0.28 1.78
CA ILE A 516 22.97 0.78 1.64
C ILE A 516 21.74 0.28 0.89
N LEU A 517 20.59 0.86 1.19
CA LEU A 517 19.38 0.70 0.37
C LEU A 517 19.54 1.52 -0.93
N ASP A 518 19.30 0.89 -2.06
CA ASP A 518 19.43 1.52 -3.38
C ASP A 518 18.18 1.17 -4.22
N SER A 519 17.50 2.19 -4.70
CA SER A 519 16.30 2.10 -5.52
C SER A 519 16.53 2.45 -6.99
N ASP A 520 17.79 2.52 -7.43
CA ASP A 520 18.16 3.11 -8.71
C ASP A 520 17.67 4.56 -8.86
N GLY A 521 17.96 5.37 -7.83
CA GLY A 521 17.47 6.74 -7.74
C GLY A 521 15.94 6.81 -7.62
N PRO A 522 15.26 7.59 -8.49
CA PRO A 522 13.81 7.77 -8.40
C PRO A 522 13.00 6.66 -9.09
N ASN A 523 13.61 5.57 -9.58
CA ASN A 523 12.89 4.57 -10.34
C ASN A 523 12.13 3.57 -9.45
N GLY A 524 12.69 3.21 -8.30
CA GLY A 524 12.08 2.22 -7.39
C GLY A 524 11.21 2.76 -6.24
N PRO A 525 11.23 4.07 -5.84
CA PRO A 525 10.40 4.55 -4.73
C PRO A 525 9.00 4.96 -5.22
N ASP A 526 8.23 4.04 -5.68
CA ASP A 526 6.89 4.22 -6.23
C ASP A 526 5.79 3.43 -5.49
N GLY A 527 6.12 2.87 -4.33
CA GLY A 527 5.20 2.13 -3.47
C GLY A 527 4.32 3.02 -2.58
N ILE A 528 3.24 2.43 -2.08
CA ILE A 528 2.38 2.99 -1.03
C ILE A 528 3.03 2.78 0.35
N VAL A 529 3.83 1.75 0.46
CA VAL A 529 4.64 1.43 1.64
C VAL A 529 6.12 1.41 1.28
N GLY A 530 6.96 1.75 2.25
CA GLY A 530 8.40 1.70 2.12
C GLY A 530 8.95 0.27 1.92
N PRO A 531 10.27 0.13 1.65
CA PRO A 531 10.87 -1.16 1.29
C PRO A 531 10.68 -2.27 2.33
N HIS A 532 10.69 -1.93 3.62
CA HIS A 532 10.44 -2.85 4.73
C HIS A 532 8.97 -2.84 5.21
N ARG A 533 8.06 -2.30 4.37
CA ARG A 533 6.61 -2.17 4.61
C ARG A 533 6.27 -1.12 5.66
N GLU A 534 7.02 -0.05 5.72
CA GLU A 534 6.70 1.14 6.49
C GLU A 534 5.44 1.79 5.91
N LYS A 535 4.44 2.04 6.75
CA LYS A 535 3.20 2.68 6.33
C LYS A 535 3.44 4.17 6.13
N GLU A 536 3.05 4.68 4.98
CA GLU A 536 3.20 6.09 4.60
C GLU A 536 1.86 6.82 4.51
N GLY A 537 1.86 8.12 4.25
CA GLY A 537 0.63 8.92 4.27
C GLY A 537 -0.46 8.41 3.31
N SER A 538 -0.09 7.95 2.12
CA SER A 538 -1.04 7.38 1.16
C SER A 538 -1.72 6.10 1.63
N PHE A 539 -1.07 5.29 2.46
CA PHE A 539 -1.65 4.09 3.05
C PHE A 539 -2.96 4.40 3.79
N TYR A 540 -2.94 5.41 4.64
CA TYR A 540 -4.11 5.80 5.44
C TYR A 540 -5.17 6.52 4.61
N THR A 541 -4.75 7.29 3.61
CA THR A 541 -5.68 7.92 2.66
C THR A 541 -6.48 6.88 1.89
N ILE A 542 -5.79 5.86 1.35
CA ILE A 542 -6.44 4.77 0.62
C ILE A 542 -7.37 3.99 1.53
N ARG A 543 -6.92 3.67 2.76
CA ARG A 543 -7.72 2.99 3.77
C ARG A 543 -9.05 3.70 4.04
N GLU A 544 -9.04 5.03 4.16
CA GLU A 544 -10.24 5.82 4.39
C GLU A 544 -11.12 5.93 3.13
N VAL A 545 -10.53 6.24 1.98
CA VAL A 545 -11.29 6.41 0.71
C VAL A 545 -11.97 5.11 0.29
N TRP A 546 -11.33 3.98 0.50
CA TRP A 546 -11.85 2.66 0.14
C TRP A 546 -12.52 1.92 1.31
N ALA A 547 -12.70 2.57 2.47
CA ALA A 547 -13.44 1.97 3.57
C ALA A 547 -14.82 1.49 3.10
N PRO A 548 -15.24 0.27 3.46
CA PRO A 548 -16.53 -0.26 3.03
C PRO A 548 -17.71 0.38 3.77
N ILE A 549 -17.45 1.12 4.85
CA ILE A 549 -18.45 1.96 5.55
C ILE A 549 -18.14 3.40 5.21
N GLN A 550 -19.10 4.09 4.59
CA GLN A 550 -18.96 5.47 4.13
C GLN A 550 -19.98 6.38 4.84
N PHE A 551 -19.62 7.65 5.08
CA PHE A 551 -20.50 8.63 5.71
C PHE A 551 -20.81 9.78 4.76
N ALA A 552 -22.04 10.29 4.83
CA ALA A 552 -22.32 11.64 4.35
C ALA A 552 -21.51 12.66 5.20
N PRO A 553 -21.15 13.82 4.64
CA PRO A 553 -20.44 14.85 5.40
C PRO A 553 -21.11 15.14 6.75
N LEU A 554 -20.33 15.02 7.83
CA LEU A 554 -20.76 15.25 9.19
C LEU A 554 -20.26 16.60 9.70
N HIS A 555 -21.17 17.40 10.24
CA HIS A 555 -20.84 18.59 11.00
C HIS A 555 -21.21 18.37 12.46
N ILE A 556 -20.22 18.40 13.34
CA ILE A 556 -20.43 18.28 14.76
C ILE A 556 -20.65 19.68 15.35
N THR A 557 -21.90 19.96 15.71
CA THR A 557 -22.30 21.23 16.33
C THR A 557 -22.99 20.95 17.66
N PRO A 558 -23.17 21.91 18.56
CA PRO A 558 -23.92 21.71 19.82
C PRO A 558 -25.35 21.22 19.62
N SER A 559 -25.93 21.40 18.43
CA SER A 559 -27.27 20.91 18.08
C SER A 559 -27.26 19.49 17.47
N PHE A 560 -26.11 18.90 17.21
CA PHE A 560 -26.01 17.54 16.71
C PHE A 560 -26.62 16.54 17.67
N LYS A 561 -27.47 15.64 17.18
CA LYS A 561 -28.24 14.71 18.02
C LYS A 561 -27.75 13.26 17.94
N GLY A 562 -26.63 13.03 17.24
CA GLY A 562 -26.06 11.68 17.06
C GLY A 562 -26.57 10.95 15.81
N ASP A 563 -27.51 11.51 15.06
CA ASP A 563 -28.01 10.89 13.83
C ASP A 563 -27.14 11.22 12.62
N PHE A 564 -26.82 10.21 11.81
CA PHE A 564 -26.02 10.36 10.59
C PHE A 564 -26.38 9.31 9.54
N LEU A 565 -26.06 9.61 8.29
CA LEU A 565 -26.22 8.68 7.17
C LEU A 565 -24.97 7.85 7.00
N VAL A 566 -25.14 6.55 6.84
CA VAL A 566 -24.08 5.59 6.55
C VAL A 566 -24.45 4.79 5.32
N SER A 567 -23.48 4.60 4.42
CA SER A 567 -23.63 3.81 3.19
C SER A 567 -22.78 2.55 3.26
N ASN A 568 -23.32 1.45 2.79
CA ASN A 568 -22.65 0.17 2.72
C ASN A 568 -21.94 0.04 1.35
N ALA A 569 -20.62 0.07 1.34
CA ALA A 569 -19.79 -0.16 0.15
C ALA A 569 -19.09 -1.54 0.17
N TYR A 570 -19.53 -2.47 1.02
CA TYR A 570 -19.22 -3.89 0.88
C TYR A 570 -19.88 -4.46 -0.38
N LEU A 571 -19.43 -5.61 -0.81
CA LEU A 571 -19.97 -6.33 -1.96
C LEU A 571 -20.93 -7.45 -1.52
N PHE A 572 -20.68 -8.08 -0.38
CA PHE A 572 -21.38 -9.27 0.10
C PHE A 572 -21.86 -9.17 1.57
N THR A 573 -21.29 -8.24 2.36
CA THR A 573 -21.51 -8.16 3.81
C THR A 573 -22.58 -7.13 4.16
N ASN A 574 -23.57 -7.47 4.99
CA ASN A 574 -24.52 -6.53 5.56
C ASN A 574 -23.88 -5.75 6.71
N LEU A 575 -24.26 -4.47 6.93
CA LEU A 575 -23.63 -3.66 7.98
C LEU A 575 -24.02 -4.10 9.39
N ASP A 576 -25.08 -4.85 9.61
CA ASP A 576 -25.42 -5.39 10.94
C ASP A 576 -24.45 -6.50 11.41
N GLU A 577 -23.64 -7.07 10.48
CA GLU A 577 -22.53 -7.95 10.83
C GLU A 577 -21.29 -7.19 11.36
N CYS A 578 -21.24 -5.88 11.14
CA CYS A 578 -20.16 -4.99 11.54
C CYS A 578 -20.44 -4.33 12.89
N SER A 579 -19.43 -3.77 13.50
CA SER A 579 -19.59 -2.99 14.74
C SER A 579 -18.92 -1.63 14.64
N MET A 580 -19.42 -0.67 15.43
CA MET A 580 -18.85 0.68 15.47
C MET A 580 -18.85 1.21 16.89
N LYS A 581 -17.81 1.98 17.22
CA LYS A 581 -17.65 2.68 18.49
C LYS A 581 -17.46 4.16 18.26
N TYR A 582 -17.98 4.98 19.18
CA TYR A 582 -17.58 6.39 19.26
C TYR A 582 -16.76 6.62 20.53
N ARG A 583 -15.86 7.59 20.46
CA ARG A 583 -15.11 8.11 21.60
C ARG A 583 -15.12 9.63 21.56
N LEU A 584 -15.33 10.22 22.72
CA LEU A 584 -15.28 11.67 22.91
C LEU A 584 -14.07 12.00 23.77
N TYR A 585 -13.23 12.90 23.27
CA TYR A 585 -11.99 13.30 23.96
C TYR A 585 -12.00 14.78 24.32
N SER A 586 -11.36 15.09 25.44
CA SER A 586 -10.82 16.41 25.71
C SER A 586 -9.37 16.44 25.23
N ALA A 587 -9.00 17.49 24.51
CA ALA A 587 -7.65 17.75 23.99
C ALA A 587 -7.08 19.00 24.65
N PRO A 588 -6.38 18.88 25.81
CA PRO A 588 -5.88 20.05 26.53
C PRO A 588 -4.82 20.80 25.74
N SER A 589 -4.67 22.11 26.03
CA SER A 589 -3.51 22.86 25.56
C SER A 589 -2.22 22.38 26.25
N PRO A 590 -1.04 22.70 25.70
CA PRO A 590 0.25 22.28 26.29
C PRO A 590 0.44 22.69 27.75
N MET A 591 -0.26 23.77 28.18
CA MET A 591 -0.27 24.23 29.58
C MET A 591 -1.09 23.35 30.51
N LYS A 592 -2.00 22.55 29.99
CA LYS A 592 -2.96 21.77 30.79
C LYS A 592 -2.76 20.27 30.67
N GLY A 593 -2.02 19.82 29.67
CA GLY A 593 -1.74 18.41 29.45
C GLY A 593 -1.09 18.11 28.10
N ASN A 594 -0.62 16.88 27.94
CA ASN A 594 0.16 16.46 26.78
C ASN A 594 -0.57 15.48 25.86
N GLU A 595 -1.68 14.90 26.31
CA GLU A 595 -2.40 13.85 25.60
C GLU A 595 -3.90 14.11 25.64
N CYS A 596 -4.61 13.57 24.64
CA CYS A 596 -6.06 13.56 24.65
C CYS A 596 -6.60 12.67 25.79
N ILE A 597 -7.58 13.15 26.50
CA ILE A 597 -8.22 12.47 27.64
C ILE A 597 -9.57 11.94 27.19
N LEU A 598 -9.75 10.60 27.25
CA LEU A 598 -11.04 9.98 26.97
C LEU A 598 -12.08 10.42 28.01
N MET A 599 -13.12 11.08 27.54
CA MET A 599 -14.24 11.52 28.38
C MET A 599 -15.38 10.51 28.40
N LYS A 600 -15.68 9.93 27.24
CA LYS A 600 -16.78 8.99 27.04
C LYS A 600 -16.51 8.09 25.85
N GLU A 601 -16.90 6.83 25.94
CA GLU A 601 -17.05 5.94 24.81
C GLU A 601 -18.42 5.27 24.81
N GLY A 602 -18.85 4.81 23.65
CA GLY A 602 -20.09 4.08 23.48
C GLY A 602 -20.14 3.34 22.15
N LEU A 603 -21.09 2.42 22.05
CA LEU A 603 -21.35 1.68 20.83
C LEU A 603 -22.32 2.48 19.93
N VAL A 604 -22.09 2.38 18.63
CA VAL A 604 -23.03 2.83 17.59
C VAL A 604 -23.68 1.60 16.99
N ARG A 605 -24.99 1.54 17.03
CA ARG A 605 -25.74 0.45 16.39
C ARG A 605 -25.82 0.73 14.88
N LEU A 606 -25.20 -0.16 14.11
CA LEU A 606 -25.38 -0.18 12.68
C LEU A 606 -26.67 -0.93 12.36
N PRO A 607 -27.60 -0.35 11.60
CA PRO A 607 -28.78 -1.07 11.13
C PRO A 607 -28.41 -2.07 10.03
N ALA A 608 -29.32 -3.00 9.74
CA ALA A 608 -29.19 -3.86 8.57
C ALA A 608 -29.28 -2.99 7.30
N ILE A 609 -28.16 -2.88 6.61
CA ILE A 609 -28.03 -2.13 5.36
C ILE A 609 -27.33 -3.06 4.38
N GLU A 610 -28.03 -3.42 3.32
CA GLU A 610 -27.50 -4.29 2.27
C GLU A 610 -26.39 -3.58 1.46
N PRO A 611 -25.50 -4.34 0.82
CA PRO A 611 -24.50 -3.80 -0.09
C PRO A 611 -25.08 -2.81 -1.11
N GLY A 612 -24.45 -1.65 -1.25
CA GLY A 612 -24.87 -0.58 -2.14
C GLY A 612 -25.96 0.35 -1.59
N GLU A 613 -26.55 0.05 -0.43
CA GLU A 613 -27.62 0.84 0.16
C GLU A 613 -27.09 1.86 1.20
N THR A 614 -27.96 2.79 1.57
CA THR A 614 -27.71 3.83 2.58
C THR A 614 -28.82 3.80 3.64
N GLY A 615 -28.42 3.90 4.89
CA GLY A 615 -29.33 3.92 6.04
C GLY A 615 -28.93 4.97 7.08
N ARG A 616 -29.67 5.00 8.18
CA ARG A 616 -29.41 5.92 9.31
C ARG A 616 -28.82 5.13 10.49
N ALA A 617 -27.72 5.66 11.03
CA ALA A 617 -27.15 5.21 12.29
C ALA A 617 -27.33 6.30 13.36
N HIS A 618 -27.23 5.90 14.63
CA HIS A 618 -27.40 6.78 15.77
C HIS A 618 -26.31 6.53 16.82
N MET A 619 -25.73 7.63 17.32
CA MET A 619 -24.82 7.64 18.47
C MET A 619 -25.54 8.19 19.70
N ASP A 620 -25.53 7.45 20.79
CA ASP A 620 -26.03 7.91 22.08
C ASP A 620 -25.01 8.84 22.77
N LEU A 621 -24.92 10.07 22.25
CA LEU A 621 -24.02 11.08 22.81
C LEU A 621 -24.56 11.63 24.13
N PRO A 622 -23.68 11.90 25.12
CA PRO A 622 -24.10 12.58 26.35
C PRO A 622 -24.61 14.00 26.04
N ALA A 623 -25.57 14.47 26.81
CA ALA A 623 -26.18 15.79 26.58
C ALA A 623 -25.18 16.97 26.59
N ASN A 624 -24.03 16.77 27.22
CA ASN A 624 -22.95 17.75 27.32
C ASN A 624 -21.76 17.40 26.43
N PHE A 625 -21.94 16.62 25.36
CA PHE A 625 -20.85 16.18 24.49
C PHE A 625 -20.03 17.35 23.92
N PHE A 626 -20.65 18.51 23.73
CA PHE A 626 -20.01 19.74 23.25
C PHE A 626 -18.95 20.30 24.23
N GLN A 627 -18.82 19.76 25.43
CA GLN A 627 -17.70 20.06 26.32
C GLN A 627 -16.41 19.35 25.89
N GLY A 628 -16.52 18.25 25.12
CA GLY A 628 -15.37 17.59 24.48
C GLY A 628 -14.78 18.43 23.36
N ASP A 629 -13.63 18.01 22.86
CA ASP A 629 -12.89 18.72 21.82
C ASP A 629 -12.82 17.90 20.53
N ILE A 630 -12.76 16.56 20.62
CA ILE A 630 -12.66 15.66 19.46
C ILE A 630 -13.68 14.53 19.62
N LEU A 631 -14.45 14.28 18.57
CA LEU A 631 -15.30 13.10 18.42
C LEU A 631 -14.63 12.14 17.43
N GLU A 632 -14.44 10.89 17.82
CA GLU A 632 -13.94 9.79 16.99
C GLU A 632 -15.03 8.75 16.75
N LEU A 633 -15.10 8.22 15.55
CA LEU A 633 -15.78 6.98 15.20
C LEU A 633 -14.76 5.96 14.71
N GLU A 634 -14.86 4.73 15.14
CA GLU A 634 -14.08 3.61 14.67
C GLU A 634 -14.98 2.44 14.31
N ALA A 635 -14.82 1.91 13.09
CA ALA A 635 -15.60 0.77 12.60
C ALA A 635 -14.75 -0.49 12.54
N TYR A 636 -15.40 -1.62 12.78
CA TYR A 636 -14.81 -2.96 12.77
C TYR A 636 -15.63 -3.88 11.88
N ASP A 637 -14.95 -4.75 11.14
CA ASP A 637 -15.59 -5.79 10.35
C ASP A 637 -16.22 -6.89 11.22
N LYS A 638 -16.87 -7.85 10.60
CA LYS A 638 -17.48 -9.01 11.27
C LYS A 638 -16.51 -9.90 12.03
N ASN A 639 -15.21 -9.81 11.77
CA ASN A 639 -14.15 -10.55 12.45
C ASN A 639 -13.47 -9.72 13.55
N GLY A 640 -13.89 -8.45 13.74
CA GLY A 640 -13.35 -7.54 14.72
C GLY A 640 -12.07 -6.80 14.28
N HIS A 641 -11.71 -6.84 13.00
CA HIS A 641 -10.60 -6.05 12.48
C HIS A 641 -11.05 -4.60 12.24
N SER A 642 -10.20 -3.65 12.62
CA SER A 642 -10.47 -2.23 12.41
C SER A 642 -10.47 -1.90 10.91
N ILE A 643 -11.61 -1.42 10.43
CA ILE A 643 -11.80 -0.97 9.05
C ILE A 643 -11.15 0.41 8.86
N CYS A 644 -11.57 1.38 9.66
CA CYS A 644 -11.10 2.75 9.64
C CYS A 644 -11.58 3.49 10.90
N ASN A 645 -10.90 4.58 11.21
CA ASN A 645 -11.34 5.55 12.18
C ASN A 645 -11.45 6.94 11.55
N TRP A 646 -12.40 7.73 12.01
CA TRP A 646 -12.67 9.10 11.56
C TRP A 646 -12.81 10.00 12.77
N THR A 647 -12.33 11.23 12.64
CA THR A 647 -12.38 12.19 13.74
C THR A 647 -12.91 13.53 13.25
N TRP A 648 -13.64 14.20 14.11
CA TRP A 648 -14.17 15.56 13.90
C TRP A 648 -13.87 16.43 15.11
N PRO A 649 -13.56 17.71 14.91
CA PRO A 649 -13.50 18.66 15.99
C PRO A 649 -14.93 18.97 16.47
N VAL A 650 -15.09 19.12 17.76
CA VAL A 650 -16.37 19.47 18.41
C VAL A 650 -16.51 20.98 18.57
N LYS A 651 -15.38 21.69 18.76
CA LYS A 651 -15.30 23.13 18.92
C LYS A 651 -14.58 23.79 17.73
N PHE A 652 -15.00 24.98 17.36
CA PHE A 652 -14.23 25.85 16.48
C PHE A 652 -12.95 26.33 17.16
N ALA A 653 -11.94 26.72 16.38
CA ALA A 653 -10.64 27.13 16.90
C ALA A 653 -10.74 28.28 17.91
N LYS A 654 -11.60 29.29 17.63
CA LYS A 654 -11.86 30.40 18.53
C LYS A 654 -12.46 29.96 19.86
N GLU A 655 -13.44 29.04 19.83
CA GLU A 655 -14.10 28.51 21.04
C GLU A 655 -13.11 27.67 21.87
N TYR A 656 -12.32 26.84 21.17
CA TYR A 656 -11.29 26.06 21.78
C TYR A 656 -10.26 26.96 22.47
N PHE A 657 -9.71 27.97 21.77
CA PHE A 657 -8.75 28.90 22.35
C PHE A 657 -9.31 29.60 23.60
N ALA A 658 -10.57 30.08 23.54
CA ALA A 658 -11.20 30.73 24.67
C ALA A 658 -11.30 29.85 25.91
N THR A 659 -11.48 28.51 25.76
CA THR A 659 -11.52 27.53 26.87
C THR A 659 -10.13 27.14 27.35
N GLN A 660 -9.10 27.21 26.47
CA GLN A 660 -7.75 26.76 26.77
C GLN A 660 -6.82 27.89 27.27
N ARG A 661 -7.12 29.15 26.87
CA ARG A 661 -6.32 30.30 27.28
C ARG A 661 -6.23 30.36 28.81
N MET A 662 -5.00 30.39 29.29
CA MET A 662 -4.72 30.66 30.71
C MET A 662 -4.35 32.14 30.88
N SER A 663 -4.90 32.76 31.87
CA SER A 663 -4.51 34.11 32.30
C SER A 663 -3.37 33.97 33.29
N TYR A 664 -2.23 34.62 33.03
CA TYR A 664 -1.10 34.68 33.92
C TYR A 664 -1.10 36.03 34.66
N GLY A 665 -1.24 35.98 35.97
CA GLY A 665 -1.05 37.09 36.83
C GLY A 665 -2.28 38.00 37.07
N ALA A 666 -2.20 38.83 38.09
CA ALA A 666 -3.21 39.80 38.42
C ALA A 666 -3.26 40.95 37.41
N ALA A 667 -4.42 41.47 37.22
CA ALA A 667 -4.75 42.52 36.24
C ALA A 667 -4.02 43.87 36.44
N ASP A 668 -3.07 43.95 37.32
CA ASP A 668 -2.37 45.20 37.68
C ASP A 668 -1.13 45.49 36.82
N THR A 669 -0.74 44.61 35.95
CA THR A 669 0.34 44.83 34.99
C THR A 669 -0.21 45.46 33.69
N ARG A 670 0.51 46.40 33.14
CA ARG A 670 0.24 47.08 31.88
C ARG A 670 1.32 46.76 30.89
N ALA A 671 0.95 46.45 29.62
CA ALA A 671 1.92 46.35 28.55
C ALA A 671 2.61 47.72 28.33
N VAL A 672 3.86 47.65 27.92
CA VAL A 672 4.67 48.83 27.63
C VAL A 672 4.85 48.95 26.12
N LEU A 673 4.58 50.14 25.61
CA LEU A 673 4.83 50.51 24.22
C LEU A 673 5.97 51.51 24.19
N LYS A 674 7.00 51.25 23.36
CA LYS A 674 8.13 52.15 23.18
C LYS A 674 8.46 52.28 21.70
N GLU A 675 8.61 53.51 21.22
CA GLU A 675 9.17 53.80 19.90
C GLU A 675 10.61 54.29 20.10
N ALA A 676 11.56 53.64 19.42
CA ALA A 676 12.97 53.92 19.56
C ALA A 676 13.67 53.95 18.18
N GLY A 677 13.78 55.14 17.59
CA GLY A 677 14.30 55.30 16.23
C GLY A 677 13.43 54.57 15.21
N ASP A 678 14.03 53.68 14.48
CA ASP A 678 13.34 52.84 13.44
C ASP A 678 12.74 51.57 14.02
N GLN A 679 12.52 51.49 15.33
CA GLN A 679 11.98 50.27 15.97
C GLN A 679 10.74 50.59 16.80
N VAL A 680 9.80 49.67 16.78
CA VAL A 680 8.66 49.62 17.69
C VAL A 680 8.79 48.45 18.62
N VAL A 681 8.75 48.72 19.92
CA VAL A 681 8.93 47.68 20.94
C VAL A 681 7.68 47.55 21.80
N LEU A 682 7.12 46.36 21.86
CA LEU A 682 6.05 45.96 22.77
C LEU A 682 6.59 45.04 23.84
N SER A 683 6.29 45.30 25.12
CA SER A 683 6.74 44.38 26.19
C SER A 683 5.71 44.25 27.29
N ALA A 684 5.61 43.04 27.83
CA ALA A 684 4.82 42.72 29.02
C ALA A 684 5.30 41.41 29.65
N ASN A 685 5.25 41.32 30.94
CA ASN A 685 5.53 40.07 31.71
C ASN A 685 6.82 39.34 31.28
N GLY A 686 7.94 40.11 31.11
CA GLY A 686 9.23 39.53 30.68
C GLY A 686 9.35 39.18 29.20
N ILE A 687 8.30 39.37 28.42
CA ILE A 687 8.34 39.18 26.95
C ILE A 687 8.53 40.58 26.32
N THR A 688 9.47 40.65 25.38
CA THR A 688 9.74 41.84 24.55
C THR A 688 9.73 41.45 23.08
N VAL A 689 8.99 42.17 22.28
CA VAL A 689 8.88 41.98 20.84
C VAL A 689 9.22 43.28 20.13
N THR A 690 10.16 43.21 19.21
CA THR A 690 10.64 44.35 18.43
C THR A 690 10.20 44.24 16.97
N PHE A 691 9.60 45.27 16.42
CA PHE A 691 9.26 45.39 15.01
C PHE A 691 10.17 46.38 14.31
N ASN A 692 10.55 46.09 13.08
CA ASN A 692 11.27 46.99 12.20
C ASN A 692 10.31 48.08 11.67
N GLY A 693 10.65 49.31 11.88
CA GLY A 693 9.83 50.47 11.44
C GLY A 693 9.88 50.74 9.94
N GLU A 694 10.87 50.21 9.21
CA GLU A 694 11.03 50.40 7.78
C GLU A 694 10.11 49.49 6.94
N ASP A 695 9.81 48.29 7.44
CA ASP A 695 8.99 47.31 6.72
C ASP A 695 7.87 46.66 7.57
N GLY A 696 7.83 46.95 8.87
CA GLY A 696 6.83 46.41 9.80
C GLY A 696 7.01 44.96 10.20
N SER A 697 8.12 44.33 9.82
CA SER A 697 8.40 42.95 10.13
C SER A 697 8.79 42.74 11.58
N LEU A 698 8.54 41.54 12.11
CA LEU A 698 9.03 41.06 13.39
C LEU A 698 10.56 40.95 13.33
N ALA A 699 11.30 41.78 14.07
CA ALA A 699 12.75 41.79 14.09
C ALA A 699 13.32 40.89 15.18
N GLU A 700 12.75 40.93 16.40
CA GLU A 700 13.28 40.18 17.54
C GLU A 700 12.17 39.81 18.52
N VAL A 701 12.28 38.64 19.11
CA VAL A 701 11.50 38.20 20.26
C VAL A 701 12.46 37.82 21.38
N ASN A 702 12.25 38.39 22.58
CA ASN A 702 13.05 38.14 23.73
C ASN A 702 12.20 37.77 24.95
N ARG A 703 12.62 36.75 25.70
CA ARG A 703 12.00 36.32 26.94
C ARG A 703 13.04 36.38 28.07
N ASN A 704 12.88 37.34 29.00
CA ASN A 704 13.73 37.47 30.17
C ASN A 704 15.24 37.51 29.83
N GLY A 705 15.62 38.14 28.70
CA GLY A 705 16.98 38.23 28.21
C GLY A 705 17.44 37.09 27.31
N GLN A 706 16.59 36.07 27.07
CA GLN A 706 16.85 34.97 26.12
C GLN A 706 16.15 35.26 24.81
N MET A 707 16.90 35.18 23.70
CA MET A 707 16.36 35.39 22.35
C MET A 707 15.59 34.15 21.88
N ILE A 708 14.44 34.36 21.32
CA ILE A 708 13.65 33.36 20.57
C ILE A 708 13.85 33.69 19.08
N PRO A 709 14.39 32.78 18.27
CA PRO A 709 14.82 33.12 16.91
C PRO A 709 13.67 33.19 15.88
N LEU A 710 12.45 33.51 16.30
CA LEU A 710 11.33 33.80 15.42
C LEU A 710 11.46 35.23 14.89
N SER A 711 11.56 35.40 13.57
CA SER A 711 11.85 36.69 12.96
C SER A 711 11.32 36.80 11.53
N ASN A 712 11.59 37.94 10.90
CA ASN A 712 11.39 38.20 9.47
C ASN A 712 10.00 37.80 9.00
N GLY A 713 8.97 38.24 9.69
CA GLY A 713 7.58 38.00 9.32
C GLY A 713 6.60 38.94 10.00
N PRO A 714 5.32 38.78 9.66
CA PRO A 714 4.79 37.81 8.67
C PRO A 714 5.00 38.32 7.22
N LEU A 715 5.58 37.48 6.39
CA LEU A 715 5.70 37.72 4.96
C LEU A 715 4.51 37.08 4.22
N PRO A 716 4.02 37.71 3.14
CA PRO A 716 2.90 37.17 2.37
C PRO A 716 3.31 35.89 1.59
N VAL A 717 2.42 34.89 1.55
CA VAL A 717 2.56 33.68 0.74
C VAL A 717 1.44 33.63 -0.27
N GLY A 718 1.77 33.45 -1.55
CA GLY A 718 0.81 33.32 -2.66
C GLY A 718 0.13 34.66 -3.05
N ILE A 719 0.40 35.73 -2.34
CA ILE A 719 -0.12 37.09 -2.58
C ILE A 719 1.03 38.10 -2.45
N LYS A 720 0.81 39.33 -2.91
CA LYS A 720 1.78 40.44 -2.82
C LYS A 720 1.20 41.62 -2.02
N ALA A 721 2.03 42.18 -1.16
CA ALA A 721 1.69 43.35 -0.40
C ALA A 721 2.97 44.16 -0.15
N ASP A 722 2.84 45.48 -0.23
CA ASP A 722 3.94 46.42 0.05
C ASP A 722 3.66 47.18 1.33
N PHE A 723 4.66 47.31 2.16
CA PHE A 723 4.57 48.08 3.41
C PHE A 723 4.16 49.51 3.12
N LYS A 724 3.29 50.07 3.98
CA LYS A 724 2.80 51.45 3.86
C LYS A 724 3.23 52.29 5.04
N ASP A 725 2.83 51.92 6.25
CA ASP A 725 3.20 52.61 7.50
C ASP A 725 2.95 51.70 8.73
N ILE A 726 3.51 52.10 9.84
CA ILE A 726 3.32 51.50 11.15
C ILE A 726 2.71 52.54 12.10
N ARG A 727 1.75 52.12 12.92
CA ARG A 727 1.10 52.94 13.93
C ARG A 727 0.98 52.22 15.23
N THR A 728 1.10 52.93 16.31
CA THR A 728 1.07 52.37 17.66
C THR A 728 -0.01 53.06 18.51
N ARG A 729 -0.55 52.31 19.47
CA ARG A 729 -1.45 52.84 20.47
C ARG A 729 -1.57 51.94 21.68
N MET A 730 -1.97 52.51 22.80
CA MET A 730 -2.44 51.73 23.94
C MET A 730 -3.95 51.56 23.85
N GLU A 731 -4.44 50.35 24.22
CA GLU A 731 -5.86 50.02 24.28
C GLU A 731 -6.14 49.30 25.63
N GLY A 732 -6.64 50.09 26.59
CA GLY A 732 -6.71 49.67 27.98
C GLY A 732 -5.31 49.40 28.54
N ASN A 733 -5.08 48.16 28.97
CA ASN A 733 -3.76 47.72 29.47
C ASN A 733 -2.87 47.05 28.42
N ASP A 734 -3.36 46.93 27.17
CA ASP A 734 -2.65 46.28 26.06
C ASP A 734 -1.94 47.31 25.19
N ALA A 735 -0.82 46.90 24.60
CA ALA A 735 -0.07 47.66 23.61
C ALA A 735 -0.28 47.13 22.21
N LEU A 736 -0.59 48.02 21.27
CA LEU A 736 -0.88 47.65 19.90
C LEU A 736 0.13 48.29 18.93
N CYS A 737 0.56 47.48 17.97
CA CYS A 737 1.32 47.89 16.80
C CYS A 737 0.49 47.50 15.56
N VAL A 738 0.13 48.46 14.72
CA VAL A 738 -0.68 48.28 13.51
C VAL A 738 0.19 48.54 12.31
N VAL A 739 0.51 47.50 11.57
CA VAL A 739 1.26 47.59 10.32
C VAL A 739 0.26 47.61 9.19
N ARG A 740 0.34 48.59 8.32
CA ARG A 740 -0.54 48.75 7.16
C ARG A 740 0.22 48.48 5.87
N TYR A 741 -0.47 47.94 4.92
CA TYR A 741 0.09 47.58 3.63
C TYR A 741 -0.79 48.16 2.48
N THR A 742 -0.26 48.07 1.28
CA THR A 742 -1.00 48.19 0.02
C THR A 742 -0.93 46.84 -0.70
N GLY A 743 -1.87 46.57 -1.58
CA GLY A 743 -1.93 45.27 -2.27
C GLY A 743 -2.91 44.29 -1.61
N ALA A 744 -2.51 43.04 -1.45
CA ALA A 744 -3.40 41.98 -0.98
C ALA A 744 -3.50 41.86 0.55
N ILE A 745 -2.68 42.52 1.30
CA ILE A 745 -2.82 42.67 2.76
C ILE A 745 -3.26 44.10 3.04
N ASP A 746 -4.26 44.28 3.89
CA ASP A 746 -4.71 45.59 4.35
C ASP A 746 -3.92 46.03 5.58
N SER A 747 -3.94 45.19 6.63
CA SER A 747 -3.26 45.49 7.87
C SER A 747 -2.97 44.23 8.67
N ILE A 748 -1.95 44.32 9.52
CA ILE A 748 -1.64 43.35 10.56
C ILE A 748 -1.60 44.05 11.90
N VAL A 749 -2.49 43.66 12.80
CA VAL A 749 -2.57 44.23 14.15
C VAL A 749 -1.90 43.27 15.12
N TRP A 750 -0.80 43.72 15.67
CA TRP A 750 -0.14 43.05 16.77
C TRP A 750 -0.64 43.60 18.11
N ARG A 751 -0.98 42.75 19.04
CA ARG A 751 -1.47 43.07 20.38
C ARG A 751 -0.62 42.34 21.43
N MET A 752 0.13 43.08 22.20
CA MET A 752 0.76 42.61 23.42
C MET A 752 -0.22 42.79 24.57
N THR A 753 -0.74 41.70 25.11
CA THR A 753 -1.60 41.75 26.29
C THR A 753 -0.81 42.07 27.56
N ALA A 754 -1.49 42.59 28.59
CA ALA A 754 -0.84 42.95 29.85
C ALA A 754 -0.13 41.76 30.53
N ASP A 755 -0.60 40.54 30.31
CA ASP A 755 -0.03 39.27 30.79
C ASP A 755 1.04 38.67 29.88
N GLY A 756 1.43 39.35 28.77
CA GLY A 756 2.56 38.95 27.91
C GLY A 756 2.22 38.00 26.77
N LEU A 757 0.95 37.79 26.42
CA LEU A 757 0.55 37.03 25.25
C LEU A 757 0.54 37.95 24.01
N LEU A 758 1.16 37.51 22.92
CA LEU A 758 1.21 38.27 21.66
C LEU A 758 0.15 37.77 20.68
N GLY A 759 -0.82 38.60 20.35
CA GLY A 759 -1.82 38.36 19.31
C GLY A 759 -1.42 38.95 17.97
N MET A 760 -1.75 38.26 16.88
CA MET A 760 -1.67 38.76 15.50
C MET A 760 -3.05 38.66 14.86
N ASP A 761 -3.55 39.73 14.30
CA ASP A 761 -4.81 39.79 13.56
C ASP A 761 -4.52 40.40 12.18
N ALA A 762 -4.44 39.55 11.16
CA ALA A 762 -4.12 39.93 9.79
C ALA A 762 -5.38 39.97 8.94
N VAL A 763 -5.57 41.05 8.19
CA VAL A 763 -6.67 41.21 7.22
C VAL A 763 -6.10 41.20 5.81
N MET A 764 -6.53 40.22 5.02
CA MET A 764 -6.06 39.96 3.66
C MET A 764 -7.21 40.00 2.67
N LEU A 765 -6.90 40.36 1.43
CA LEU A 765 -7.85 40.40 0.32
C LEU A 765 -9.08 41.31 0.59
N ASN A 766 -8.89 42.40 1.38
CA ASN A 766 -9.91 43.36 1.65
C ASN A 766 -10.29 44.13 0.37
N ARG A 767 -11.57 44.23 0.04
CA ARG A 767 -12.10 44.90 -1.15
C ARG A 767 -13.00 46.08 -0.81
N THR A 768 -12.91 46.62 0.40
CA THR A 768 -13.75 47.74 0.85
C THR A 768 -13.57 48.98 0.01
N ASN A 769 -12.40 49.22 -0.56
CA ASN A 769 -12.02 50.42 -1.33
C ASN A 769 -11.93 50.13 -2.85
N GLY A 770 -12.25 48.95 -3.32
CA GLY A 770 -12.23 48.61 -4.74
C GLY A 770 -13.41 49.27 -5.49
N GLY A 771 -13.15 50.04 -6.53
CA GLY A 771 -14.12 50.77 -7.33
C GLY A 771 -15.03 49.89 -8.20
N GLY A 772 -15.54 48.79 -7.70
CA GLY A 772 -16.46 47.89 -8.37
C GLY A 772 -17.92 48.17 -8.02
N TYR A 773 -18.87 47.61 -8.75
CA TYR A 773 -20.30 47.66 -8.43
C TYR A 773 -20.56 47.17 -7.00
N LYS A 774 -21.25 47.96 -6.19
CA LYS A 774 -21.70 47.56 -4.85
C LYS A 774 -22.42 46.21 -4.92
N GLY A 775 -21.92 45.22 -4.19
CA GLY A 775 -22.45 43.87 -4.16
C GLY A 775 -21.85 42.88 -5.18
N ALA A 776 -20.87 43.30 -5.99
CA ALA A 776 -20.11 42.40 -6.86
C ALA A 776 -19.22 41.47 -6.04
N PHE A 777 -19.02 40.26 -6.54
CA PHE A 777 -18.06 39.30 -6.00
C PHE A 777 -16.78 39.35 -6.83
N PHE A 778 -15.66 39.14 -6.16
CA PHE A 778 -14.36 38.93 -6.77
C PHE A 778 -13.90 37.51 -6.49
N ASP A 779 -13.49 36.79 -7.51
CA ASP A 779 -12.96 35.43 -7.39
C ASP A 779 -11.44 35.49 -7.52
N GLU A 780 -10.74 35.11 -6.47
CA GLU A 780 -9.27 34.99 -6.45
C GLU A 780 -8.90 33.51 -6.51
N LYS A 781 -8.11 33.11 -7.51
CA LYS A 781 -7.57 31.76 -7.62
C LYS A 781 -6.24 31.68 -6.91
N VAL A 782 -6.11 30.74 -5.98
CA VAL A 782 -4.92 30.55 -5.16
C VAL A 782 -4.48 29.09 -5.10
N ASN A 783 -3.18 28.86 -5.05
CA ASN A 783 -2.56 27.56 -4.80
C ASN A 783 -1.82 27.50 -3.46
N ASN A 784 -1.52 28.67 -2.92
CA ASN A 784 -0.96 28.89 -1.60
C ASN A 784 -1.50 30.25 -1.17
N LEU A 785 -1.93 30.36 0.07
CA LEU A 785 -2.40 31.66 0.58
C LEU A 785 -2.18 31.73 2.09
N GLY A 786 -1.40 32.68 2.54
CA GLY A 786 -1.25 32.95 3.96
C GLY A 786 -0.01 33.77 4.30
N LEU A 787 0.55 33.51 5.44
CA LEU A 787 1.67 34.25 6.03
C LEU A 787 2.77 33.31 6.51
N THR A 788 4.03 33.78 6.46
CA THR A 788 5.18 32.99 6.89
C THR A 788 6.16 33.80 7.72
N PHE A 789 6.95 33.08 8.53
CA PHE A 789 8.02 33.57 9.37
C PHE A 789 9.30 32.80 9.11
N SER A 790 10.45 33.41 9.47
CA SER A 790 11.74 32.73 9.52
C SER A 790 11.96 32.13 10.90
N PHE A 791 12.47 30.91 10.93
CA PHE A 791 12.92 30.19 12.11
C PHE A 791 14.06 29.26 11.75
N PRO A 792 15.19 29.23 12.49
CA PRO A 792 16.33 28.38 12.15
C PRO A 792 16.00 26.91 12.39
N GLU A 793 16.00 26.12 11.33
CA GLU A 793 15.65 24.69 11.34
C GLU A 793 16.52 23.87 12.29
N GLN A 794 17.82 24.17 12.37
CA GLN A 794 18.78 23.47 13.23
C GLN A 794 18.48 23.59 14.74
N GLU A 795 17.63 24.53 15.14
CA GLU A 795 17.24 24.71 16.53
C GLU A 795 16.09 23.83 16.95
N VAL A 796 15.38 23.21 15.99
CA VAL A 796 14.16 22.42 16.27
C VAL A 796 14.50 20.96 16.54
N LYS A 797 14.00 20.42 17.64
CA LYS A 797 14.16 19.01 18.04
C LYS A 797 12.89 18.20 17.87
N ALA A 798 11.75 18.83 18.15
CA ALA A 798 10.47 18.18 18.07
C ALA A 798 9.35 19.21 17.86
N MET A 799 8.19 18.73 17.54
CA MET A 799 6.97 19.50 17.45
C MET A 799 5.82 18.72 18.08
N ARG A 800 4.97 19.43 18.86
CA ARG A 800 3.65 18.93 19.23
C ARG A 800 2.58 19.84 18.66
N TRP A 801 1.48 19.26 18.21
CA TRP A 801 0.36 20.08 17.73
C TRP A 801 -0.97 19.37 17.95
N MET A 802 -2.04 20.15 18.12
CA MET A 802 -3.40 19.71 17.98
C MET A 802 -3.90 20.10 16.60
N GLY A 803 -4.33 19.13 15.83
CA GLY A 803 -4.79 19.27 14.46
C GLY A 803 -4.83 17.92 13.77
N ARG A 804 -4.92 17.92 12.44
CA ARG A 804 -4.82 16.70 11.65
C ARG A 804 -3.38 16.24 11.53
N GLY A 805 -3.18 14.95 11.72
CA GLY A 805 -1.89 14.26 11.64
C GLY A 805 -2.03 12.75 11.65
N PRO A 806 -0.93 11.99 11.88
CA PRO A 806 0.44 12.50 12.08
C PRO A 806 1.21 12.82 10.79
N TYR A 807 0.74 12.32 9.63
CA TYR A 807 1.40 12.51 8.33
C TYR A 807 1.16 13.92 7.79
N ARG A 808 2.12 14.45 7.02
CA ARG A 808 1.90 15.67 6.27
C ARG A 808 0.77 15.50 5.27
N VAL A 809 0.11 16.60 4.94
CA VAL A 809 -1.04 16.62 4.03
C VAL A 809 -0.73 17.40 2.76
N TRP A 810 -1.49 17.11 1.72
CA TRP A 810 -1.59 17.88 0.49
C TRP A 810 -3.05 18.19 0.23
N LYS A 811 -3.35 19.21 -0.54
CA LYS A 811 -4.74 19.62 -0.82
C LYS A 811 -5.66 18.47 -1.26
N ASN A 812 -5.12 17.55 -2.07
CA ASN A 812 -5.80 16.36 -2.58
C ASN A 812 -5.43 15.07 -1.85
N ARG A 813 -4.79 15.18 -0.68
CA ARG A 813 -4.44 14.06 0.21
C ARG A 813 -4.56 14.50 1.67
N ILE A 814 -5.81 14.69 2.13
CA ILE A 814 -6.11 15.06 3.52
C ILE A 814 -6.70 13.87 4.28
N LYS A 815 -7.48 13.02 3.62
CA LYS A 815 -8.04 11.80 4.21
C LYS A 815 -6.95 10.87 4.74
N GLY A 816 -7.28 10.08 5.75
CA GLY A 816 -6.33 9.24 6.47
C GLY A 816 -5.60 9.96 7.61
N THR A 817 -5.76 11.27 7.75
CA THR A 817 -5.28 12.03 8.90
C THR A 817 -6.42 12.30 9.88
N ASN A 818 -6.10 12.23 11.17
CA ASN A 818 -7.07 12.36 12.25
C ASN A 818 -6.75 13.55 13.16
N TYR A 819 -7.77 14.11 13.81
CA TYR A 819 -7.58 15.09 14.88
C TYR A 819 -7.05 14.38 16.13
N ASN A 820 -5.97 14.88 16.68
CA ASN A 820 -5.39 14.44 17.94
C ASN A 820 -4.38 15.49 18.42
N ILE A 821 -3.83 15.27 19.61
CA ILE A 821 -2.54 15.85 19.99
C ILE A 821 -1.46 14.94 19.47
N TRP A 822 -0.66 15.44 18.55
CA TRP A 822 0.43 14.72 17.91
C TRP A 822 1.77 15.22 18.41
N GLU A 823 2.74 14.33 18.53
CA GLU A 823 4.12 14.65 18.84
C GLU A 823 5.04 14.00 17.83
N LYS A 824 6.07 14.70 17.40
CA LYS A 824 7.01 14.22 16.40
C LYS A 824 8.40 14.78 16.65
N ALA A 825 9.38 13.87 16.78
CA ALA A 825 10.80 14.24 16.76
C ALA A 825 11.18 14.74 15.36
N TYR A 826 12.12 15.70 15.32
CA TYR A 826 12.64 16.20 14.05
C TYR A 826 13.24 15.03 13.23
N ASN A 827 12.90 15.00 11.96
CA ASN A 827 13.54 14.15 10.95
C ASN A 827 13.56 14.89 9.61
N ASN A 828 14.50 14.50 8.75
CA ASN A 828 14.66 15.05 7.41
C ASN A 828 14.28 14.04 6.33
N THR A 829 13.22 13.28 6.55
CA THR A 829 12.74 12.29 5.60
C THR A 829 12.33 12.97 4.29
N ILE A 830 12.91 12.50 3.20
CA ILE A 830 12.56 12.85 1.82
C ILE A 830 11.86 11.65 1.21
N THR A 831 10.57 11.80 0.98
CA THR A 831 9.76 10.75 0.38
C THR A 831 9.99 10.69 -1.13
N GLY A 832 10.16 9.50 -1.67
CA GLY A 832 10.21 9.26 -3.13
C GLY A 832 11.59 9.37 -3.75
N GLU A 833 12.69 9.45 -3.00
CA GLU A 833 14.02 9.53 -3.60
C GLU A 833 15.15 8.91 -2.80
N SER A 834 15.12 8.97 -1.46
CA SER A 834 16.23 8.52 -0.63
C SER A 834 15.73 7.67 0.52
N PHE A 835 16.45 6.58 0.81
CA PHE A 835 16.19 5.70 1.94
C PHE A 835 17.25 5.82 3.05
N GLU A 836 18.12 6.82 3.00
CA GLU A 836 19.21 6.98 3.98
C GLU A 836 18.68 7.27 5.38
N SER A 837 17.49 7.83 5.51
CA SER A 837 16.86 8.13 6.80
C SER A 837 15.33 8.18 6.67
N LEU A 838 14.73 7.04 6.34
CA LEU A 838 13.27 6.94 6.32
C LEU A 838 12.72 6.87 7.73
N VAL A 839 12.14 7.96 8.20
CA VAL A 839 11.40 8.05 9.45
C VAL A 839 10.00 8.57 9.15
N TYR A 840 9.02 7.73 9.32
CA TYR A 840 7.62 8.11 9.18
C TYR A 840 6.95 8.25 10.55
N PRO A 841 6.07 9.21 10.74
CA PRO A 841 5.65 10.25 9.77
C PRO A 841 6.73 11.34 9.54
N GLU A 842 6.69 11.95 8.36
CA GLU A 842 7.62 13.02 7.96
C GLU A 842 7.42 14.26 8.83
N PHE A 843 8.53 14.93 9.21
CA PHE A 843 8.47 16.12 10.03
C PHE A 843 8.12 17.38 9.22
N LYS A 844 8.82 17.60 8.11
CA LYS A 844 8.71 18.79 7.27
C LYS A 844 7.47 18.73 6.36
N GLY A 845 6.87 19.88 6.08
CA GLY A 845 5.74 20.02 5.19
C GLY A 845 4.47 20.53 5.86
N TYR A 846 3.31 20.23 5.29
CA TYR A 846 2.03 20.78 5.71
C TYR A 846 1.30 19.88 6.71
N HIS A 847 0.74 20.48 7.78
CA HIS A 847 -0.13 19.84 8.76
C HIS A 847 -1.50 20.52 8.74
N GLY A 848 -2.59 19.76 8.74
CA GLY A 848 -3.93 20.31 8.53
C GLY A 848 -4.63 20.77 9.80
N ASN A 849 -5.48 21.76 9.66
CA ASN A 849 -6.45 22.20 10.65
C ASN A 849 -5.86 22.46 12.04
N LEU A 850 -4.93 23.41 12.09
CA LEU A 850 -4.20 23.77 13.30
C LEU A 850 -5.09 24.42 14.37
N TYR A 851 -5.04 23.88 15.58
CA TYR A 851 -5.54 24.51 16.81
C TYR A 851 -4.42 25.15 17.60
N TRP A 852 -3.35 24.42 17.81
CA TRP A 852 -2.10 24.93 18.35
C TRP A 852 -0.90 24.07 17.91
N ALA A 853 0.28 24.68 17.91
CA ALA A 853 1.55 23.99 17.74
C ALA A 853 2.58 24.51 18.72
N THR A 854 3.36 23.62 19.30
CA THR A 854 4.54 23.92 20.14
C THR A 854 5.77 23.42 19.42
N LEU A 855 6.75 24.31 19.21
CA LEU A 855 8.07 23.96 18.74
C LEU A 855 9.00 23.75 19.92
N GLU A 856 9.64 22.61 19.97
CA GLU A 856 10.63 22.23 20.96
C GLU A 856 12.03 22.52 20.41
N SER A 857 12.78 23.33 21.12
CA SER A 857 14.15 23.68 20.75
C SER A 857 15.06 23.69 21.99
N ASP A 858 16.37 23.73 21.75
CA ASP A 858 17.36 23.92 22.85
C ASP A 858 17.30 25.31 23.49
N LEU A 859 16.63 26.25 22.83
CA LEU A 859 16.53 27.64 23.29
C LEU A 859 15.30 27.82 24.18
N VAL A 860 14.24 28.38 23.64
CA VAL A 860 13.01 28.66 24.38
C VAL A 860 11.83 28.07 23.58
N PRO A 861 11.18 27.06 24.11
CA PRO A 861 9.95 26.56 23.49
C PRO A 861 8.85 27.60 23.55
N PHE A 862 8.00 27.63 22.54
CA PHE A 862 6.84 28.52 22.50
C PHE A 862 5.67 27.84 21.80
N THR A 863 4.47 28.32 22.09
CA THR A 863 3.24 27.78 21.52
C THR A 863 2.55 28.82 20.66
N ILE A 864 2.04 28.39 19.50
CA ILE A 864 1.21 29.19 18.63
C ILE A 864 -0.20 28.63 18.65
N TYR A 865 -1.20 29.45 18.98
CA TYR A 865 -2.62 29.08 18.91
C TYR A 865 -3.30 29.75 17.73
N SER A 866 -4.25 29.06 17.12
CA SER A 866 -5.14 29.64 16.10
C SER A 866 -6.52 29.97 16.70
N GLU A 867 -7.08 31.13 16.38
CA GLU A 867 -8.51 31.43 16.47
C GLU A 867 -9.20 31.26 15.10
N THR A 868 -8.45 31.00 14.04
CA THR A 868 -8.96 30.84 12.69
C THR A 868 -9.08 29.36 12.36
N ASP A 869 -10.26 28.94 11.93
CA ASP A 869 -10.53 27.55 11.57
C ASP A 869 -9.86 27.14 10.26
N GLY A 870 -9.47 25.87 10.16
CA GLY A 870 -9.04 25.27 8.91
C GLY A 870 -7.65 25.67 8.42
N LEU A 871 -6.85 26.40 9.21
CA LEU A 871 -5.49 26.76 8.80
C LEU A 871 -4.60 25.52 8.68
N TYR A 872 -3.79 25.50 7.63
CA TYR A 872 -2.66 24.61 7.50
C TYR A 872 -1.44 25.24 8.15
N PHE A 873 -0.66 24.42 8.84
CA PHE A 873 0.61 24.81 9.41
C PHE A 873 1.73 24.13 8.61
N ARG A 874 2.59 24.90 7.98
CA ARG A 874 3.76 24.37 7.31
C ARG A 874 4.99 24.56 8.19
N VAL A 875 5.75 23.49 8.36
CA VAL A 875 7.02 23.46 9.10
C VAL A 875 8.11 23.09 8.11
N PHE A 876 8.98 24.02 7.84
CA PHE A 876 10.14 23.89 6.95
C PHE A 876 9.83 23.38 5.54
N THR A 877 10.84 23.39 4.72
CA THR A 877 10.81 22.82 3.37
C THR A 877 11.59 21.52 3.39
N PRO A 878 11.00 20.39 2.97
CA PRO A 878 11.77 19.18 2.70
C PRO A 878 12.90 19.49 1.72
N GLU A 879 14.03 18.79 1.82
CA GLU A 879 15.11 18.93 0.84
C GLU A 879 14.60 18.64 -0.56
N GLU A 880 15.14 19.38 -1.54
CA GLU A 880 14.78 19.14 -2.93
C GLU A 880 15.37 17.81 -3.40
N PRO A 881 14.56 16.92 -3.99
CA PRO A 881 15.04 15.68 -4.55
C PRO A 881 15.88 15.94 -5.82
N LYS A 882 16.74 15.00 -6.14
CA LYS A 882 17.48 15.03 -7.43
C LYS A 882 16.50 14.92 -8.58
N ARG A 883 16.76 15.63 -9.64
CA ARG A 883 15.94 15.55 -10.86
C ARG A 883 16.02 14.16 -11.48
N ARG A 884 14.89 13.67 -11.98
CA ARG A 884 14.81 12.46 -12.77
C ARG A 884 15.58 12.57 -14.07
N ARG A 885 15.88 11.43 -14.70
CA ARG A 885 16.44 11.34 -16.06
C ARG A 885 15.73 12.24 -17.07
N ASN A 886 14.42 12.40 -16.93
CA ASN A 886 13.57 13.21 -17.83
C ASN A 886 13.51 14.69 -17.45
N GLY A 887 14.22 15.15 -16.42
CA GLY A 887 14.14 16.52 -15.93
C GLY A 887 12.86 16.84 -15.18
N GLU A 888 12.04 15.84 -14.82
CA GLU A 888 10.83 16.02 -14.01
C GLU A 888 11.20 16.06 -12.54
N ASP A 889 10.60 17.00 -11.82
CA ASP A 889 10.79 17.09 -10.37
C ASP A 889 9.91 16.06 -9.66
N THR A 890 10.47 15.37 -8.68
CA THR A 890 9.75 14.34 -7.90
C THR A 890 8.91 14.96 -6.79
N MET A 891 9.23 16.17 -6.36
CA MET A 891 8.50 16.90 -5.33
C MET A 891 7.95 18.21 -5.84
N LYS A 892 6.93 18.69 -5.13
CA LYS A 892 6.32 19.97 -5.40
C LYS A 892 7.15 21.10 -4.82
N GLU A 893 7.16 22.23 -5.51
CA GLU A 893 7.70 23.47 -4.97
C GLU A 893 6.96 23.91 -3.70
N PHE A 894 7.72 24.23 -2.67
CA PHE A 894 7.21 24.85 -1.46
C PHE A 894 7.42 26.38 -1.53
N PRO A 895 6.52 27.18 -0.96
CA PRO A 895 6.73 28.62 -0.87
C PRO A 895 7.92 28.91 0.05
N ALA A 896 8.53 30.09 -0.12
CA ALA A 896 9.58 30.58 0.76
C ALA A 896 9.11 30.67 2.23
N GLY A 897 10.06 30.66 3.18
CA GLY A 897 9.85 30.76 4.62
C GLY A 897 9.87 29.43 5.34
N ASP A 898 9.87 29.48 6.68
CA ASP A 898 10.14 28.33 7.54
C ASP A 898 8.90 27.87 8.30
N LEU A 899 8.15 28.79 8.90
CA LEU A 899 6.91 28.52 9.61
C LEU A 899 5.77 29.30 8.96
N SER A 900 4.83 28.61 8.31
CA SER A 900 3.76 29.25 7.57
C SER A 900 2.39 28.84 8.10
N PHE A 901 1.47 29.80 8.09
CA PHE A 901 0.06 29.64 8.42
C PHE A 901 -0.76 29.95 7.17
N LEU A 902 -1.46 28.96 6.65
CA LEU A 902 -2.01 29.02 5.29
C LEU A 902 -3.50 28.69 5.27
N TYR A 903 -4.27 29.42 4.48
CA TYR A 903 -5.66 29.09 4.14
C TYR A 903 -5.75 28.04 3.04
N ASP A 904 -4.73 27.96 2.19
CA ASP A 904 -4.70 27.04 1.06
C ASP A 904 -3.29 26.51 0.86
N ILE A 905 -3.19 25.26 0.44
CA ILE A 905 -1.95 24.54 0.18
C ILE A 905 -2.00 23.91 -1.23
N PRO A 906 -0.87 23.58 -1.83
CA PRO A 906 -0.84 22.95 -3.13
C PRO A 906 -1.35 21.52 -3.11
N ALA A 907 -1.80 21.04 -4.26
CA ALA A 907 -2.08 19.65 -4.51
C ALA A 907 -0.80 18.90 -4.93
N MET A 908 -0.73 17.60 -4.65
CA MET A 908 0.30 16.69 -5.13
C MET A 908 -0.10 16.13 -6.50
N ARG A 909 0.85 16.08 -7.43
CA ARG A 909 0.67 15.32 -8.67
C ARG A 909 0.82 13.81 -8.42
N SER A 910 0.28 13.00 -9.33
CA SER A 910 0.64 11.61 -9.49
C SER A 910 1.40 11.44 -10.82
N PHE A 911 1.23 10.36 -11.55
CA PHE A 911 1.77 10.23 -12.91
C PHE A 911 1.27 11.35 -13.85
N LYS A 912 0.02 11.77 -13.67
CA LYS A 912 -0.58 12.89 -14.39
C LYS A 912 -0.24 14.24 -13.73
N THR A 913 -0.24 15.29 -14.54
CA THR A 913 -0.05 16.66 -14.06
C THR A 913 -1.29 17.19 -13.35
N ILE A 914 -1.16 18.22 -12.52
CA ILE A 914 -2.28 18.80 -11.76
C ILE A 914 -3.48 19.19 -12.62
N PRO A 915 -3.34 19.77 -13.83
CA PRO A 915 -4.48 20.06 -14.70
C PRO A 915 -5.30 18.84 -15.14
N GLU A 916 -4.71 17.65 -15.13
CA GLU A 916 -5.36 16.40 -15.50
C GLU A 916 -6.01 15.69 -14.29
N HIS A 917 -5.90 16.26 -13.09
CA HIS A 917 -6.51 15.78 -11.86
C HIS A 917 -7.92 16.37 -11.63
N GLY A 918 -8.63 15.81 -10.65
CA GLY A 918 -9.96 16.23 -10.25
C GLY A 918 -10.02 17.56 -9.49
N SER A 919 -11.20 17.88 -9.02
CA SER A 919 -11.54 19.18 -8.42
C SER A 919 -10.72 19.50 -7.17
N HIS A 920 -10.45 18.53 -6.32
CA HIS A 920 -9.65 18.73 -5.10
C HIS A 920 -8.15 19.01 -5.39
N SER A 921 -7.71 18.85 -6.63
CA SER A 921 -6.33 19.16 -7.04
C SER A 921 -6.20 20.55 -7.65
N GLN A 922 -7.31 21.17 -8.06
CA GLN A 922 -7.30 22.45 -8.76
C GLN A 922 -7.07 23.64 -7.79
N PRO A 923 -6.58 24.79 -8.28
CA PRO A 923 -6.51 26.01 -7.49
C PRO A 923 -7.84 26.34 -6.81
N SER A 924 -7.79 26.73 -5.54
CA SER A 924 -9.00 27.19 -4.83
C SER A 924 -9.46 28.52 -5.37
N THR A 925 -10.77 28.71 -5.40
CA THR A 925 -11.38 30.02 -5.69
C THR A 925 -11.89 30.62 -4.40
N ILE A 926 -11.29 31.71 -3.97
CA ILE A 926 -11.74 32.46 -2.81
C ILE A 926 -12.64 33.58 -3.31
N ARG A 927 -13.91 33.55 -2.91
CA ARG A 927 -14.90 34.53 -3.28
C ARG A 927 -15.05 35.61 -2.21
N ILE A 928 -14.75 36.84 -2.56
CA ILE A 928 -14.80 38.00 -1.67
C ILE A 928 -15.85 38.96 -2.22
N LYS A 929 -16.83 39.31 -1.40
CA LYS A 929 -17.84 40.29 -1.75
C LYS A 929 -17.25 41.68 -1.64
N SER A 930 -17.57 42.56 -2.60
CA SER A 930 -17.19 43.97 -2.51
C SER A 930 -17.79 44.61 -1.25
N GLY A 931 -16.93 45.19 -0.43
CA GLY A 931 -17.29 45.78 0.86
C GLY A 931 -17.13 44.83 2.06
N ASP A 932 -16.73 43.59 1.84
CA ASP A 932 -16.35 42.67 2.93
C ASP A 932 -14.97 43.04 3.49
N ASP A 933 -14.76 42.75 4.76
CA ASP A 933 -13.50 43.00 5.49
C ASP A 933 -12.34 42.08 5.05
N GLY A 934 -12.56 41.24 4.06
CA GLY A 934 -11.58 40.27 3.57
C GLY A 934 -11.46 39.01 4.42
N LEU A 935 -10.36 38.29 4.23
CA LEU A 935 -10.01 37.11 5.04
C LEU A 935 -9.27 37.57 6.29
N ARG A 936 -9.64 37.00 7.43
CA ARG A 936 -9.06 37.33 8.71
C ARG A 936 -8.31 36.16 9.29
N MET A 937 -6.99 36.30 9.54
CA MET A 937 -6.16 35.34 10.23
C MET A 937 -5.80 35.83 11.62
N LYS A 938 -6.21 35.06 12.63
CA LYS A 938 -5.93 35.36 14.03
C LYS A 938 -5.07 34.26 14.65
N LEU A 939 -3.89 34.64 15.10
CA LEU A 939 -2.94 33.79 15.80
C LEU A 939 -2.55 34.42 17.15
N TRP A 940 -2.16 33.56 18.09
CA TRP A 940 -1.60 33.96 19.37
C TRP A 940 -0.31 33.22 19.62
N PHE A 941 0.74 33.98 19.92
CA PHE A 941 2.08 33.45 20.22
C PHE A 941 2.30 33.55 21.73
N ASP A 942 2.46 32.39 22.37
CA ASP A 942 2.70 32.28 23.79
C ASP A 942 4.17 31.97 24.04
N PHE A 943 4.92 32.98 24.37
CA PHE A 943 6.34 32.88 24.72
C PHE A 943 6.55 32.78 26.22
N ARG A 944 5.48 32.80 27.03
CA ARG A 944 5.56 33.05 28.50
C ARG A 944 5.99 31.82 29.28
N SER A 945 5.78 30.65 28.78
CA SER A 945 5.76 29.44 29.57
C SER A 945 7.08 28.64 29.57
N ASP A 946 7.42 28.09 30.75
CA ASP A 946 8.32 26.95 30.87
C ASP A 946 7.53 25.65 30.62
N LEU A 947 6.98 25.48 29.41
CA LEU A 947 6.03 24.44 29.05
C LEU A 947 6.58 23.01 29.14
N MET A 948 7.86 22.84 29.55
CA MET A 948 8.57 21.58 29.46
C MET A 948 9.36 21.22 30.73
N ARG A 949 8.76 21.40 31.87
CA ARG A 949 9.29 20.80 33.08
C ARG A 949 8.33 19.84 33.73
#